data_41f87093bc35c724acb8cee3b3b858b0
#
_entry.id   41f87093bc35c724acb8cee3b3b858b0
#
_cell.length_a   1.000
_cell.length_b   1.000
_cell.length_c   1.000
_cell.angle_alpha   90.00
_cell.angle_beta   90.00
_cell.angle_gamma   90.00
#
_symmetry.space_group_name_H-M   'P 1'
#
loop_
_entity.id
_entity.type
_entity.pdbx_description
1 polymer ?
#
loop_
_entity_poly.entity_id
_entity_poly.type
_entity_poly.pdbx_seq_one_letter_code
_entity_poly.pdbx_strand_id
1 'polypeptide(L)'
;MEYNFREIEKKWQQRWVENHTYQVTEDESKKKFYVLNMFPYPSGAGLHVGHPLGYIASDIYARYKRLQGFNVLNPMGYDAYGLPAEQYAIQTGQHPAITTVNNINRYREQLDKIGFSFDWDREVRTCEPGYYHWTQWAFQQMFNSYYCNDKQQARPISELAEAFSKYGNEELNAACSEELHFTAEEWNAKSEKEKQEILMNYRIAYLGETMVNWCPQLGTVLANDEVVDGVSERGGFPVVQKKMRQWCLRVSAYAQRLLNGLDTVDWTDSLKETQRNWIGRSEGTEVQFKVKDSDIEFTIFTTRADTMFGVTFMVLAPESELVPQLTTEAQKAEVEAYLDRTKKRTERERIADRRVTGVFSGSYAVNPFTGDAVPVWISDYVLAGYGTGAIMAVPAHDSRDYAFAKHFNLPIVPLVEGCDVSEESFDAKEGIVCNSPRKDVTPYCDLSLNGLTIKEAIAATKEYVKTHNLGRVKVNYRLRDAIFSRQRYWGEPFPVYYKNGMPYMIDSSKLPLELPEVAKFLPTETGEPPLGHATKWAWDVEKGEVVENNLIDNVTIFPLELNTMPGFAGSSAYYLRYMDPHNAQALVSEKADHYWQNVDLYVGGTEHATGHLIYSRFWNKFLHDLGVSIKEEPFQKLVNQGMIQGRSNFVYRIKDTNTFVSLNLKDQYETTPLHVDVNIVSNDILDVEAFKAWRPEYNDAEFILEDGKYICGWAVEKMSKSMYNVVNPDMIVEKYGADTLRMYEMFLGPVEQSKPWDTNGIDGVHRFLKKLWNLFYSRTDEFLPVEGEPTKEELKAIHKLIKKVTGDIETFSYNTSISAFMICVNELTSLKCRNKEVLSNLIILLAPFAPHYAEELWEALGNTTSVCDAQWPAFNEDYLKEDTVKYTISFNGKARFTMDFAADADNNTIQTTVMADEQAQKWIEGKTPKKVIIVPKKIVNIVL
;
A
#
# COMPACT_ATOMS: atom_id res chain seq x y z
N MET A 1 -37.93 21.41 -18.14
CA MET A 1 -37.53 20.92 -16.78
C MET A 1 -36.06 21.14 -16.62
N GLU A 2 -35.70 21.83 -15.54
CA GLU A 2 -34.28 22.01 -15.22
C GLU A 2 -33.72 20.75 -14.50
N TYR A 3 -32.45 20.54 -14.68
CA TYR A 3 -31.73 19.48 -13.96
C TYR A 3 -31.64 19.83 -12.47
N ASN A 4 -32.47 19.19 -11.66
CA ASN A 4 -32.48 19.37 -10.22
C ASN A 4 -31.78 18.21 -9.52
N PHE A 5 -30.46 18.33 -9.37
CA PHE A 5 -29.64 17.27 -8.79
C PHE A 5 -29.99 16.97 -7.35
N ARG A 6 -30.39 17.98 -6.54
CA ARG A 6 -30.71 17.77 -5.12
C ARG A 6 -31.87 16.80 -4.93
N GLU A 7 -32.95 16.97 -5.68
CA GLU A 7 -34.11 16.09 -5.63
C GLU A 7 -33.81 14.72 -6.22
N ILE A 8 -33.12 14.67 -7.34
CA ILE A 8 -32.79 13.44 -8.07
C ILE A 8 -31.90 12.54 -7.20
N GLU A 9 -30.84 13.10 -6.63
CA GLU A 9 -29.90 12.33 -5.81
C GLU A 9 -30.54 11.81 -4.55
N LYS A 10 -31.32 12.61 -3.86
CA LYS A 10 -32.06 12.19 -2.66
C LYS A 10 -33.07 11.08 -2.97
N LYS A 11 -33.84 11.24 -4.05
CA LYS A 11 -34.80 10.25 -4.52
C LYS A 11 -34.17 8.90 -4.77
N TRP A 12 -33.04 8.85 -5.52
CA TRP A 12 -32.41 7.60 -5.93
C TRP A 12 -31.64 6.93 -4.79
N GLN A 13 -30.99 7.69 -3.95
CA GLN A 13 -30.34 7.16 -2.74
C GLN A 13 -31.38 6.47 -1.86
N GLN A 14 -32.53 7.05 -1.69
CA GLN A 14 -33.64 6.44 -0.92
C GLN A 14 -34.16 5.18 -1.60
N ARG A 15 -34.37 5.18 -2.91
CA ARG A 15 -34.87 4.03 -3.67
C ARG A 15 -33.87 2.86 -3.65
N TRP A 16 -32.59 3.13 -3.76
CA TRP A 16 -31.57 2.08 -3.70
C TRP A 16 -31.59 1.36 -2.35
N VAL A 17 -31.78 2.10 -1.27
CA VAL A 17 -31.90 1.52 0.08
C VAL A 17 -33.19 0.69 0.21
N GLU A 18 -34.32 1.26 -0.19
CA GLU A 18 -35.64 0.60 -0.08
C GLU A 18 -35.71 -0.68 -0.93
N ASN A 19 -35.11 -0.69 -2.11
CA ASN A 19 -35.11 -1.83 -3.04
C ASN A 19 -33.95 -2.79 -2.83
N HIS A 20 -33.07 -2.54 -1.84
CA HIS A 20 -31.87 -3.35 -1.59
C HIS A 20 -31.04 -3.56 -2.87
N THR A 21 -30.89 -2.50 -3.68
CA THR A 21 -30.33 -2.55 -5.03
C THR A 21 -28.92 -3.15 -5.08
N TYR A 22 -28.10 -2.85 -4.06
CA TYR A 22 -26.69 -3.27 -4.03
C TYR A 22 -26.42 -4.46 -3.11
N GLN A 23 -27.47 -5.00 -2.50
CA GLN A 23 -27.38 -6.19 -1.66
C GLN A 23 -27.10 -7.40 -2.55
N VAL A 24 -26.12 -8.22 -2.20
CA VAL A 24 -25.68 -9.35 -3.01
C VAL A 24 -25.65 -10.65 -2.20
N THR A 25 -25.94 -11.74 -2.89
CA THR A 25 -25.87 -13.09 -2.33
C THR A 25 -25.00 -13.97 -3.25
N GLU A 26 -24.66 -15.18 -2.78
CA GLU A 26 -23.87 -16.15 -3.54
C GLU A 26 -24.75 -16.84 -4.61
N ASP A 27 -24.98 -16.13 -5.71
CA ASP A 27 -25.77 -16.61 -6.84
C ASP A 27 -24.89 -17.39 -7.83
N GLU A 28 -24.95 -18.73 -7.75
CA GLU A 28 -24.13 -19.63 -8.58
C GLU A 28 -24.47 -19.59 -10.07
N SER A 29 -25.61 -19.02 -10.45
CA SER A 29 -26.00 -18.85 -11.85
C SER A 29 -25.23 -17.73 -12.56
N LYS A 30 -24.55 -16.88 -11.80
CA LYS A 30 -23.76 -15.75 -12.31
C LYS A 30 -22.29 -15.90 -11.94
N LYS A 31 -21.40 -15.41 -12.82
CA LYS A 31 -19.99 -15.25 -12.49
C LYS A 31 -19.84 -14.16 -11.43
N LYS A 32 -18.99 -14.42 -10.45
CA LYS A 32 -18.68 -13.47 -9.40
C LYS A 32 -17.70 -12.41 -9.88
N PHE A 33 -17.78 -11.23 -9.30
CA PHE A 33 -16.71 -10.23 -9.37
C PHE A 33 -16.63 -9.51 -8.02
N TYR A 34 -15.49 -9.58 -7.39
CA TYR A 34 -15.27 -8.98 -6.07
C TYR A 34 -14.40 -7.73 -6.22
N VAL A 35 -14.99 -6.58 -5.99
CA VAL A 35 -14.31 -5.26 -5.98
C VAL A 35 -14.17 -4.80 -4.55
N LEU A 36 -12.97 -4.42 -4.14
CA LEU A 36 -12.71 -3.98 -2.78
C LEU A 36 -11.83 -2.73 -2.77
N ASN A 37 -12.23 -1.76 -1.95
CA ASN A 37 -11.37 -0.65 -1.56
C ASN A 37 -10.70 -0.95 -0.23
N MET A 38 -9.48 -0.44 -0.04
CA MET A 38 -8.90 -0.38 1.29
C MET A 38 -9.82 0.49 2.15
N PHE A 39 -10.40 -0.11 3.20
CA PHE A 39 -11.40 0.57 4.01
C PHE A 39 -10.79 1.71 4.83
N PRO A 40 -11.58 2.79 5.08
CA PRO A 40 -11.04 3.95 5.76
C PRO A 40 -10.88 3.73 7.26
N TYR A 41 -9.92 4.45 7.84
CA TYR A 41 -9.85 4.69 9.27
C TYR A 41 -10.63 5.99 9.57
N PRO A 42 -11.77 5.94 10.28
CA PRO A 42 -12.61 7.11 10.46
C PRO A 42 -11.98 8.13 11.41
N SER A 43 -11.69 9.32 10.89
CA SER A 43 -11.17 10.45 11.67
C SER A 43 -12.26 11.49 11.96
N GLY A 44 -12.04 12.31 12.99
CA GLY A 44 -13.00 13.34 13.40
C GLY A 44 -13.28 14.44 12.38
N ALA A 45 -12.39 14.60 11.42
CA ALA A 45 -12.53 15.61 10.35
C ALA A 45 -13.53 15.18 9.26
N GLY A 46 -13.83 13.90 9.16
CA GLY A 46 -14.54 13.35 8.01
C GLY A 46 -13.62 13.24 6.79
N LEU A 47 -14.23 13.01 5.63
CA LEU A 47 -13.54 12.90 4.35
C LEU A 47 -13.26 14.29 3.76
N HIS A 48 -12.12 14.43 3.08
CA HIS A 48 -11.90 15.53 2.12
C HIS A 48 -12.04 14.98 0.68
N VAL A 49 -12.04 15.87 -0.32
CA VAL A 49 -12.27 15.49 -1.73
C VAL A 49 -11.26 14.50 -2.29
N GLY A 50 -10.10 14.36 -1.66
CA GLY A 50 -9.08 13.39 -2.08
C GLY A 50 -9.38 11.94 -1.71
N HIS A 51 -10.12 11.71 -0.63
CA HIS A 51 -10.43 10.36 -0.16
C HIS A 51 -11.30 9.54 -1.12
N PRO A 52 -12.37 10.10 -1.72
CA PRO A 52 -13.24 9.30 -2.57
C PRO A 52 -12.69 8.98 -3.95
N LEU A 53 -11.52 9.48 -4.34
CA LEU A 53 -10.94 9.22 -5.67
C LEU A 53 -10.88 7.72 -5.99
N GLY A 54 -10.29 6.94 -5.10
CA GLY A 54 -10.20 5.48 -5.26
C GLY A 54 -11.57 4.81 -5.19
N TYR A 55 -12.45 5.29 -4.32
CA TYR A 55 -13.80 4.74 -4.17
C TYR A 55 -14.65 4.97 -5.42
N ILE A 56 -14.55 6.15 -6.03
CA ILE A 56 -15.25 6.46 -7.28
C ILE A 56 -14.70 5.60 -8.41
N ALA A 57 -13.39 5.48 -8.53
CA ALA A 57 -12.75 4.67 -9.56
C ALA A 57 -13.18 3.20 -9.50
N SER A 58 -13.21 2.61 -8.30
CA SER A 58 -13.65 1.23 -8.11
C SER A 58 -15.15 1.06 -8.28
N ASP A 59 -15.95 2.06 -7.89
CA ASP A 59 -17.40 2.03 -8.05
C ASP A 59 -17.82 2.04 -9.52
N ILE A 60 -17.13 2.82 -10.35
CA ILE A 60 -17.31 2.81 -11.80
C ILE A 60 -17.08 1.40 -12.35
N TYR A 61 -16.00 0.77 -11.94
CA TYR A 61 -15.65 -0.58 -12.38
C TYR A 61 -16.67 -1.61 -11.89
N ALA A 62 -17.12 -1.50 -10.64
CA ALA A 62 -18.14 -2.37 -10.06
C ALA A 62 -19.47 -2.28 -10.83
N ARG A 63 -19.92 -1.06 -11.12
CA ARG A 63 -21.15 -0.82 -11.89
C ARG A 63 -21.03 -1.35 -13.32
N TYR A 64 -19.89 -1.15 -13.96
CA TYR A 64 -19.59 -1.67 -15.27
C TYR A 64 -19.66 -3.21 -15.31
N LYS A 65 -19.07 -3.88 -14.34
CA LYS A 65 -19.11 -5.35 -14.24
C LYS A 65 -20.54 -5.88 -14.04
N ARG A 66 -21.32 -5.18 -13.23
CA ARG A 66 -22.73 -5.53 -13.04
C ARG A 66 -23.52 -5.41 -14.36
N LEU A 67 -23.28 -4.37 -15.14
CA LEU A 67 -23.87 -4.19 -16.45
C LEU A 67 -23.44 -5.24 -17.47
N GLN A 68 -22.32 -5.91 -17.25
CA GLN A 68 -21.87 -7.06 -18.04
C GLN A 68 -22.48 -8.39 -17.56
N GLY A 69 -23.34 -8.38 -16.53
CA GLY A 69 -24.03 -9.56 -16.02
C GLY A 69 -23.32 -10.27 -14.88
N PHE A 70 -22.21 -9.74 -14.35
CA PHE A 70 -21.54 -10.31 -13.19
C PHE A 70 -22.34 -10.08 -11.91
N ASN A 71 -22.19 -11.02 -10.97
CA ASN A 71 -22.64 -10.84 -9.59
C ASN A 71 -21.52 -10.14 -8.83
N VAL A 72 -21.71 -8.88 -8.50
CA VAL A 72 -20.65 -8.01 -7.98
C VAL A 72 -20.76 -7.85 -6.48
N LEU A 73 -19.70 -8.23 -5.75
CA LEU A 73 -19.53 -7.90 -4.33
C LEU A 73 -18.69 -6.63 -4.23
N ASN A 74 -19.29 -5.58 -3.70
CA ASN A 74 -18.63 -4.29 -3.45
C ASN A 74 -18.96 -3.82 -2.03
N PRO A 75 -18.28 -4.39 -1.01
CA PRO A 75 -18.56 -4.07 0.38
C PRO A 75 -17.80 -2.85 0.86
N MET A 76 -18.22 -2.31 2.00
CA MET A 76 -17.53 -1.24 2.68
C MET A 76 -17.68 -1.41 4.20
N GLY A 77 -16.69 -0.94 4.93
CA GLY A 77 -16.66 -0.95 6.39
C GLY A 77 -15.59 0.00 6.91
N TYR A 78 -15.17 -0.21 8.16
CA TYR A 78 -14.28 0.73 8.83
C TYR A 78 -13.19 -0.01 9.60
N ASP A 79 -11.96 0.45 9.42
CA ASP A 79 -10.84 0.10 10.27
C ASP A 79 -10.92 1.01 11.51
N ALA A 80 -11.36 0.44 12.63
CA ALA A 80 -11.87 1.24 13.72
C ALA A 80 -11.05 1.14 15.02
N TYR A 81 -10.00 0.35 15.04
CA TYR A 81 -9.03 0.30 16.13
C TYR A 81 -7.78 1.10 15.82
N GLY A 82 -7.10 1.59 16.84
CA GLY A 82 -5.81 2.22 16.68
C GLY A 82 -5.60 3.47 17.52
N LEU A 83 -4.44 4.06 17.33
CA LEU A 83 -3.91 5.13 18.15
C LEU A 83 -4.72 6.45 18.12
N PRO A 84 -5.32 6.90 17.00
CA PRO A 84 -5.96 8.22 16.96
C PRO A 84 -7.13 8.37 17.92
N ALA A 85 -8.01 7.37 18.00
CA ALA A 85 -9.16 7.40 18.90
C ALA A 85 -8.70 7.36 20.36
N GLU A 86 -7.66 6.58 20.65
CA GLU A 86 -7.09 6.49 21.99
C GLU A 86 -6.43 7.79 22.43
N GLN A 87 -5.68 8.46 21.55
CA GLN A 87 -5.10 9.77 21.86
C GLN A 87 -6.14 10.83 22.15
N TYR A 88 -7.24 10.84 21.39
CA TYR A 88 -8.37 11.74 21.66
C TYR A 88 -9.00 11.42 23.01
N ALA A 89 -9.13 10.14 23.36
CA ALA A 89 -9.63 9.72 24.66
C ALA A 89 -8.73 10.18 25.81
N ILE A 90 -7.42 10.09 25.64
CA ILE A 90 -6.44 10.59 26.62
C ILE A 90 -6.59 12.10 26.83
N GLN A 91 -6.75 12.85 25.75
CA GLN A 91 -6.87 14.32 25.80
C GLN A 91 -8.18 14.80 26.39
N THR A 92 -9.29 14.13 26.10
CA THR A 92 -10.65 14.60 26.42
C THR A 92 -11.34 13.80 27.51
N GLY A 93 -10.83 12.63 27.88
CA GLY A 93 -11.50 11.71 28.80
C GLY A 93 -12.68 10.95 28.17
N GLN A 94 -13.00 11.17 26.88
CA GLN A 94 -14.06 10.45 26.20
C GLN A 94 -13.61 9.03 25.83
N HIS A 95 -14.46 8.04 26.06
CA HIS A 95 -14.14 6.65 25.70
C HIS A 95 -13.91 6.50 24.19
N PRO A 96 -12.87 5.78 23.73
CA PRO A 96 -12.57 5.63 22.30
C PRO A 96 -13.72 5.07 21.47
N ALA A 97 -14.56 4.21 22.04
CA ALA A 97 -15.72 3.63 21.37
C ALA A 97 -16.73 4.72 20.95
N ILE A 98 -16.94 5.73 21.78
CA ILE A 98 -17.89 6.84 21.51
C ILE A 98 -17.34 7.67 20.35
N THR A 99 -16.09 8.07 20.42
CA THR A 99 -15.41 8.83 19.36
C THR A 99 -15.47 8.07 18.03
N THR A 100 -15.17 6.78 18.06
CA THR A 100 -15.17 5.92 16.87
C THR A 100 -16.55 5.84 16.23
N VAL A 101 -17.61 5.63 17.01
CA VAL A 101 -19.00 5.59 16.49
C VAL A 101 -19.38 6.93 15.85
N ASN A 102 -19.04 8.04 16.49
CA ASN A 102 -19.33 9.38 15.94
C ASN A 102 -18.62 9.61 14.62
N ASN A 103 -17.35 9.20 14.53
CA ASN A 103 -16.58 9.34 13.32
C ASN A 103 -17.09 8.44 12.18
N ILE A 104 -17.49 7.22 12.49
CA ILE A 104 -18.10 6.29 11.53
C ILE A 104 -19.40 6.87 10.99
N ASN A 105 -20.25 7.42 11.85
CA ASN A 105 -21.51 8.02 11.43
C ASN A 105 -21.28 9.21 10.48
N ARG A 106 -20.26 10.01 10.75
CA ARG A 106 -19.88 11.12 9.88
C ARG A 106 -19.39 10.64 8.51
N TYR A 107 -18.53 9.62 8.47
CA TYR A 107 -18.04 9.01 7.22
C TYR A 107 -19.17 8.39 6.42
N ARG A 108 -20.07 7.65 7.08
CA ARG A 108 -21.22 7.03 6.44
C ARG A 108 -22.13 8.07 5.78
N GLU A 109 -22.41 9.17 6.47
CA GLU A 109 -23.20 10.25 5.93
C GLU A 109 -22.58 10.83 4.65
N GLN A 110 -21.27 11.08 4.65
CA GLN A 110 -20.56 11.60 3.49
C GLN A 110 -20.53 10.59 2.33
N LEU A 111 -20.28 9.30 2.62
CA LEU A 111 -20.27 8.25 1.59
C LEU A 111 -21.64 8.05 0.95
N ASP A 112 -22.70 8.06 1.75
CA ASP A 112 -24.07 7.92 1.26
C ASP A 112 -24.45 9.03 0.28
N LYS A 113 -24.00 10.26 0.51
CA LYS A 113 -24.26 11.41 -0.38
C LYS A 113 -23.55 11.30 -1.74
N ILE A 114 -22.44 10.59 -1.83
CA ILE A 114 -21.71 10.40 -3.09
C ILE A 114 -22.35 9.32 -3.97
N GLY A 115 -23.15 8.43 -3.38
CA GLY A 115 -23.96 7.46 -4.11
C GLY A 115 -23.21 6.24 -4.62
N PHE A 116 -22.38 5.64 -3.79
CA PHE A 116 -21.67 4.41 -4.10
C PHE A 116 -22.58 3.19 -4.12
N SER A 117 -22.18 2.17 -4.89
CA SER A 117 -22.89 0.88 -4.99
C SER A 117 -22.45 -0.12 -3.90
N PHE A 118 -22.17 0.36 -2.70
CA PHE A 118 -21.73 -0.48 -1.60
C PHE A 118 -22.88 -1.33 -1.05
N ASP A 119 -22.56 -2.60 -0.77
CA ASP A 119 -23.44 -3.48 -0.01
C ASP A 119 -23.23 -3.26 1.49
N TRP A 120 -23.96 -2.34 2.05
CA TRP A 120 -23.86 -1.98 3.47
C TRP A 120 -24.37 -3.07 4.44
N ASP A 121 -25.11 -4.05 3.93
CA ASP A 121 -25.48 -5.23 4.74
C ASP A 121 -24.25 -6.04 5.17
N ARG A 122 -23.16 -5.89 4.45
CA ARG A 122 -21.88 -6.55 4.73
C ARG A 122 -20.86 -5.66 5.46
N GLU A 123 -21.30 -4.53 5.99
CA GLU A 123 -20.42 -3.63 6.75
C GLU A 123 -19.71 -4.36 7.89
N VAL A 124 -18.41 -4.11 8.03
CA VAL A 124 -17.61 -4.59 9.15
C VAL A 124 -16.97 -3.40 9.87
N ARG A 125 -16.78 -3.55 11.18
CA ARG A 125 -16.06 -2.60 12.03
C ARG A 125 -15.08 -3.41 12.86
N THR A 126 -13.80 -3.16 12.69
CA THR A 126 -12.77 -3.98 13.35
C THR A 126 -12.80 -3.92 14.86
N CYS A 127 -13.44 -2.89 15.44
CA CYS A 127 -13.59 -2.73 16.87
C CYS A 127 -14.80 -3.48 17.47
N GLU A 128 -15.64 -4.10 16.66
CA GLU A 128 -16.79 -4.86 17.15
C GLU A 128 -16.40 -6.30 17.54
N PRO A 129 -16.89 -6.79 18.69
CA PRO A 129 -16.58 -8.14 19.16
C PRO A 129 -16.89 -9.26 18.16
N GLY A 130 -18.00 -9.14 17.43
CA GLY A 130 -18.38 -10.10 16.39
C GLY A 130 -17.38 -10.18 15.23
N TYR A 131 -16.65 -9.11 14.98
CA TYR A 131 -15.58 -9.06 13.99
C TYR A 131 -14.26 -9.58 14.55
N TYR A 132 -13.76 -9.01 15.65
CA TYR A 132 -12.45 -9.39 16.17
C TYR A 132 -12.43 -10.77 16.85
N HIS A 133 -13.58 -11.36 17.11
CA HIS A 133 -13.69 -12.80 17.43
C HIS A 133 -12.78 -13.63 16.49
N TRP A 134 -12.86 -13.35 15.20
CA TRP A 134 -12.13 -14.13 14.18
C TRP A 134 -10.67 -13.73 14.07
N THR A 135 -10.32 -12.50 14.41
CA THR A 135 -8.92 -12.08 14.57
C THR A 135 -8.27 -12.82 15.74
N GLN A 136 -8.97 -12.92 16.86
CA GLN A 136 -8.51 -13.68 18.04
C GLN A 136 -8.41 -15.17 17.71
N TRP A 137 -9.39 -15.72 17.03
CA TRP A 137 -9.36 -17.12 16.60
C TRP A 137 -8.16 -17.42 15.70
N ALA A 138 -7.89 -16.55 14.72
CA ALA A 138 -6.73 -16.73 13.83
C ALA A 138 -5.41 -16.68 14.61
N PHE A 139 -5.29 -15.79 15.58
CA PHE A 139 -4.14 -15.73 16.46
C PHE A 139 -3.96 -17.06 17.22
N GLN A 140 -5.04 -17.63 17.74
CA GLN A 140 -5.00 -18.94 18.41
C GLN A 140 -4.53 -20.05 17.47
N GLN A 141 -5.00 -20.04 16.23
CA GLN A 141 -4.57 -21.02 15.22
C GLN A 141 -3.08 -20.87 14.91
N MET A 142 -2.57 -19.64 14.80
CA MET A 142 -1.15 -19.36 14.60
C MET A 142 -0.30 -19.83 15.79
N PHE A 143 -0.78 -19.62 17.00
CA PHE A 143 -0.11 -20.14 18.21
C PHE A 143 -0.06 -21.65 18.24
N ASN A 144 -1.10 -22.33 17.78
CA ASN A 144 -1.22 -23.78 17.75
C ASN A 144 -0.61 -24.43 16.48
N SER A 145 0.15 -23.67 15.70
CA SER A 145 0.76 -24.11 14.46
C SER A 145 2.27 -23.84 14.44
N TYR A 146 2.98 -24.68 13.68
CA TYR A 146 4.37 -24.45 13.30
C TYR A 146 4.47 -24.50 11.78
N TYR A 147 5.55 -23.98 11.20
CA TYR A 147 5.77 -24.03 9.77
C TYR A 147 6.74 -25.15 9.40
N CYS A 148 6.25 -26.12 8.62
CA CYS A 148 7.05 -27.22 8.09
C CYS A 148 7.70 -26.78 6.77
N ASN A 149 9.03 -26.62 6.76
CA ASN A 149 9.77 -26.18 5.57
C ASN A 149 9.74 -27.22 4.44
N ASP A 150 9.70 -28.53 4.77
CA ASP A 150 9.65 -29.59 3.77
C ASP A 150 8.32 -29.60 3.02
N LYS A 151 7.23 -29.44 3.73
CA LYS A 151 5.87 -29.38 3.17
C LYS A 151 5.49 -27.99 2.71
N GLN A 152 6.26 -26.98 3.07
CA GLN A 152 5.99 -25.56 2.81
C GLN A 152 4.57 -25.15 3.21
N GLN A 153 4.18 -25.47 4.41
CA GLN A 153 2.86 -25.13 4.97
C GLN A 153 2.89 -25.16 6.50
N ALA A 154 1.93 -24.46 7.10
CA ALA A 154 1.64 -24.56 8.52
C ALA A 154 1.06 -25.92 8.86
N ARG A 155 1.47 -26.48 9.98
CA ARG A 155 0.99 -27.74 10.51
C ARG A 155 0.68 -27.60 12.00
N PRO A 156 -0.21 -28.45 12.56
CA PRO A 156 -0.51 -28.40 13.99
C PRO A 156 0.73 -28.60 14.85
N ILE A 157 0.87 -27.78 15.90
CA ILE A 157 2.02 -27.86 16.82
C ILE A 157 2.08 -29.21 17.57
N SER A 158 0.95 -29.86 17.73
CA SER A 158 0.86 -31.19 18.32
C SER A 158 1.63 -32.27 17.54
N GLU A 159 1.66 -32.16 16.21
CA GLU A 159 2.48 -33.04 15.36
C GLU A 159 3.96 -32.87 15.65
N LEU A 160 4.38 -31.64 15.89
CA LEU A 160 5.78 -31.34 16.22
C LEU A 160 6.17 -31.90 17.61
N ALA A 161 5.32 -31.71 18.61
CA ALA A 161 5.51 -32.24 19.94
C ALA A 161 5.60 -33.80 19.96
N GLU A 162 4.73 -34.42 19.17
CA GLU A 162 4.76 -35.88 18.98
C GLU A 162 6.06 -36.35 18.32
N ALA A 163 6.49 -35.66 17.28
CA ALA A 163 7.76 -35.95 16.59
C ALA A 163 8.97 -35.78 17.52
N PHE A 164 8.99 -34.76 18.36
CA PHE A 164 10.04 -34.56 19.37
C PHE A 164 10.09 -35.69 20.38
N SER A 165 8.95 -36.22 20.80
CA SER A 165 8.87 -37.33 21.75
C SER A 165 9.38 -38.66 21.19
N LYS A 166 9.30 -38.84 19.86
CA LYS A 166 9.71 -40.06 19.15
C LYS A 166 11.14 -40.01 18.60
N TYR A 167 11.52 -38.84 18.05
CA TYR A 167 12.75 -38.70 17.25
C TYR A 167 13.67 -37.55 17.67
N GLY A 168 13.28 -36.72 18.66
CA GLY A 168 13.98 -35.46 18.87
C GLY A 168 13.79 -34.49 17.71
N ASN A 169 14.72 -33.54 17.54
CA ASN A 169 14.58 -32.51 16.50
C ASN A 169 15.64 -32.57 15.38
N GLU A 170 16.54 -33.54 15.38
CA GLU A 170 17.67 -33.57 14.44
C GLU A 170 17.27 -33.74 12.98
N GLU A 171 16.19 -34.48 12.71
CA GLU A 171 15.72 -34.76 11.35
C GLU A 171 14.56 -33.84 10.91
N LEU A 172 14.16 -32.90 11.77
CA LEU A 172 13.02 -32.02 11.50
C LEU A 172 13.46 -30.71 10.88
N ASN A 173 12.80 -30.34 9.76
CA ASN A 173 13.01 -29.09 9.07
C ASN A 173 11.79 -28.18 9.30
N ALA A 174 11.80 -27.50 10.44
CA ALA A 174 10.76 -26.57 10.85
C ALA A 174 11.34 -25.16 11.02
N ALA A 175 10.56 -24.14 10.62
CA ALA A 175 10.95 -22.75 10.86
C ALA A 175 11.04 -22.49 12.38
N CYS A 176 12.11 -21.87 12.80
CA CYS A 176 12.39 -21.63 14.21
C CYS A 176 13.08 -20.28 14.43
N SER A 177 13.00 -19.77 15.64
CA SER A 177 13.70 -18.54 16.04
C SER A 177 15.18 -18.82 16.31
N GLU A 178 15.45 -19.97 16.91
CA GLU A 178 16.79 -20.41 17.31
C GLU A 178 16.96 -21.89 16.98
N GLU A 179 18.08 -22.27 16.40
CA GLU A 179 18.39 -23.68 16.13
C GLU A 179 18.74 -24.41 17.44
N LEU A 180 17.91 -25.38 17.79
CA LEU A 180 18.10 -26.21 18.97
C LEU A 180 18.45 -27.63 18.53
N HIS A 181 19.16 -28.36 19.38
CA HIS A 181 19.50 -29.76 19.18
C HIS A 181 19.20 -30.56 20.46
N PHE A 182 18.29 -31.52 20.36
CA PHE A 182 17.95 -32.42 21.46
C PHE A 182 17.46 -33.77 20.94
N THR A 183 17.67 -34.78 21.74
CA THR A 183 17.18 -36.14 21.46
C THR A 183 15.77 -36.33 22.01
N ALA A 184 15.09 -37.39 21.57
CA ALA A 184 13.79 -37.78 22.13
C ALA A 184 13.86 -38.00 23.66
N GLU A 185 14.92 -38.60 24.17
CA GLU A 185 15.11 -38.81 25.60
C GLU A 185 15.23 -37.49 26.35
N GLU A 186 16.02 -36.57 25.83
CA GLU A 186 16.17 -35.23 26.41
C GLU A 186 14.85 -34.49 26.44
N TRP A 187 14.07 -34.53 25.36
CA TRP A 187 12.74 -33.91 25.30
C TRP A 187 11.79 -34.52 26.34
N ASN A 188 11.71 -35.86 26.42
CA ASN A 188 10.78 -36.53 27.31
C ASN A 188 11.14 -36.34 28.82
N ALA A 189 12.40 -36.03 29.11
CA ALA A 189 12.85 -35.72 30.47
C ALA A 189 12.53 -34.30 30.94
N LYS A 190 12.08 -33.41 30.03
CA LYS A 190 11.81 -32.00 30.33
C LYS A 190 10.47 -31.80 31.04
N SER A 191 10.40 -30.78 31.89
CA SER A 191 9.15 -30.33 32.49
C SER A 191 8.20 -29.74 31.44
N GLU A 192 6.93 -29.64 31.80
CA GLU A 192 5.94 -29.01 30.93
C GLU A 192 6.34 -27.58 30.54
N LYS A 193 6.82 -26.79 31.49
CA LYS A 193 7.33 -25.44 31.25
C LYS A 193 8.49 -25.41 30.25
N GLU A 194 9.47 -26.28 30.40
CA GLU A 194 10.61 -26.39 29.48
C GLU A 194 10.17 -26.78 28.06
N LYS A 195 9.22 -27.72 27.97
CA LYS A 195 8.62 -28.12 26.68
C LYS A 195 7.91 -26.96 26.01
N GLN A 196 7.14 -26.17 26.75
CA GLN A 196 6.45 -25.00 26.22
C GLN A 196 7.44 -23.93 25.76
N GLU A 197 8.52 -23.71 26.47
CA GLU A 197 9.61 -22.80 26.05
C GLU A 197 10.24 -23.25 24.72
N ILE A 198 10.47 -24.54 24.53
CA ILE A 198 10.99 -25.09 23.28
C ILE A 198 9.96 -24.92 22.15
N LEU A 199 8.69 -25.26 22.38
CA LEU A 199 7.64 -25.13 21.37
C LEU A 199 7.45 -23.68 20.95
N MET A 200 7.64 -22.72 21.85
CA MET A 200 7.57 -21.29 21.56
C MET A 200 8.57 -20.89 20.47
N ASN A 201 9.69 -21.58 20.39
CA ASN A 201 10.69 -21.38 19.34
C ASN A 201 10.20 -21.71 17.92
N TYR A 202 9.12 -22.49 17.80
CA TYR A 202 8.59 -22.98 16.52
C TYR A 202 7.22 -22.44 16.17
N ARG A 203 6.46 -21.90 17.14
CA ARG A 203 5.09 -21.40 16.89
C ARG A 203 5.08 -20.27 15.88
N ILE A 204 4.04 -20.21 15.06
CA ILE A 204 3.83 -19.12 14.09
C ILE A 204 3.51 -17.81 14.81
N ALA A 205 2.65 -17.86 15.84
CA ALA A 205 2.51 -16.75 16.80
C ALA A 205 3.29 -17.12 18.06
N TYR A 206 4.27 -16.33 18.39
CA TYR A 206 5.16 -16.65 19.52
C TYR A 206 5.49 -15.40 20.34
N LEU A 207 5.82 -15.64 21.60
CA LEU A 207 6.25 -14.62 22.54
C LEU A 207 7.79 -14.66 22.62
N GLY A 208 8.44 -13.57 22.26
CA GLY A 208 9.89 -13.50 22.20
C GLY A 208 10.43 -12.13 22.58
N GLU A 209 11.70 -12.08 22.93
CA GLU A 209 12.41 -10.82 23.14
C GLU A 209 12.98 -10.33 21.81
N THR A 210 12.66 -9.10 21.43
CA THR A 210 13.10 -8.54 20.17
C THR A 210 13.31 -7.03 20.29
N MET A 211 14.11 -6.49 19.36
CA MET A 211 14.29 -5.04 19.21
C MET A 211 13.04 -4.43 18.59
N VAL A 212 12.52 -3.40 19.23
CA VAL A 212 11.29 -2.73 18.81
C VAL A 212 11.48 -1.23 18.72
N ASN A 213 10.63 -0.59 17.92
CA ASN A 213 10.53 0.86 17.83
C ASN A 213 9.68 1.38 18.99
N TRP A 214 10.30 1.74 20.07
CA TRP A 214 9.62 2.25 21.27
C TRP A 214 9.49 3.77 21.23
N CYS A 215 8.27 4.27 21.39
CA CYS A 215 8.00 5.70 21.53
C CYS A 215 7.61 6.01 22.97
N PRO A 216 8.54 6.59 23.79
CA PRO A 216 8.25 6.86 25.21
C PRO A 216 7.06 7.79 25.42
N GLN A 217 6.89 8.78 24.54
CA GLN A 217 5.84 9.80 24.66
C GLN A 217 4.45 9.25 24.33
N LEU A 218 4.36 8.32 23.36
CA LEU A 218 3.12 7.60 23.06
C LEU A 218 2.93 6.39 23.98
N GLY A 219 3.97 5.95 24.69
CA GLY A 219 3.92 4.81 25.61
C GLY A 219 3.66 3.48 24.92
N THR A 220 4.07 3.33 23.66
CA THR A 220 3.79 2.12 22.87
C THR A 220 4.89 1.82 21.86
N VAL A 221 4.91 0.57 21.40
CA VAL A 221 5.71 0.12 20.26
C VAL A 221 5.03 0.57 18.95
N LEU A 222 5.83 0.98 17.98
CA LEU A 222 5.38 1.36 16.63
C LEU A 222 5.90 0.38 15.60
N ALA A 223 5.09 0.11 14.57
CA ALA A 223 5.53 -0.63 13.40
C ALA A 223 6.54 0.21 12.58
N ASN A 224 7.33 -0.44 11.72
CA ASN A 224 8.33 0.27 10.91
C ASN A 224 7.72 1.33 10.00
N ASP A 225 6.53 1.10 9.49
CA ASP A 225 5.77 2.05 8.66
C ASP A 225 5.20 3.23 9.45
N GLU A 226 5.11 3.12 10.78
CA GLU A 226 4.65 4.19 11.68
C GLU A 226 5.80 5.12 12.14
N VAL A 227 7.02 4.87 11.69
CA VAL A 227 8.20 5.67 12.03
C VAL A 227 8.76 6.33 10.76
N VAL A 228 8.90 7.66 10.80
CA VAL A 228 9.46 8.45 9.70
C VAL A 228 10.57 9.34 10.26
N ASP A 229 11.78 9.20 9.71
CA ASP A 229 12.95 10.02 10.09
C ASP A 229 13.23 10.03 11.62
N GLY A 230 13.06 8.87 12.27
CA GLY A 230 13.35 8.69 13.69
C GLY A 230 12.28 9.21 14.65
N VAL A 231 11.15 9.63 14.11
CA VAL A 231 10.01 10.11 14.90
C VAL A 231 8.74 9.38 14.50
N SER A 232 7.76 9.37 15.40
CA SER A 232 6.45 8.79 15.09
C SER A 232 5.77 9.58 13.96
N GLU A 233 5.14 8.88 13.02
CA GLU A 233 4.34 9.51 11.96
C GLU A 233 3.30 10.45 12.55
N ARG A 234 2.69 10.03 13.66
CA ARG A 234 1.74 10.85 14.42
C ARG A 234 2.42 11.52 15.59
N GLY A 235 2.31 12.83 15.64
CA GLY A 235 2.84 13.65 16.73
C GLY A 235 4.32 14.02 16.62
N GLY A 236 5.08 13.37 15.74
CA GLY A 236 6.49 13.68 15.54
C GLY A 236 7.38 13.42 16.75
N PHE A 237 7.03 12.45 17.60
CA PHE A 237 7.76 12.15 18.83
C PHE A 237 8.97 11.24 18.60
N PRO A 238 10.08 11.45 19.32
CA PRO A 238 11.25 10.59 19.20
C PRO A 238 10.96 9.13 19.45
N VAL A 239 11.53 8.27 18.61
CA VAL A 239 11.43 6.81 18.71
C VAL A 239 12.81 6.25 18.97
N VAL A 240 12.91 5.30 19.90
CA VAL A 240 14.18 4.64 20.25
C VAL A 240 14.08 3.15 20.03
N GLN A 241 15.20 2.50 19.73
CA GLN A 241 15.30 1.06 19.68
C GLN A 241 15.42 0.51 21.11
N LYS A 242 14.55 -0.45 21.44
CA LYS A 242 14.50 -1.06 22.77
C LYS A 242 14.25 -2.55 22.67
N LYS A 243 14.92 -3.37 23.47
CA LYS A 243 14.64 -4.80 23.56
C LYS A 243 13.48 -5.03 24.52
N MET A 244 12.41 -5.64 24.01
CA MET A 244 11.19 -5.91 24.78
C MET A 244 10.65 -7.29 24.48
N ARG A 245 9.97 -7.89 25.46
CA ARG A 245 9.22 -9.13 25.28
C ARG A 245 7.90 -8.81 24.60
N GLN A 246 7.69 -9.37 23.40
CA GLN A 246 6.57 -9.03 22.52
C GLN A 246 6.00 -10.28 21.86
N TRP A 247 4.71 -10.27 21.59
CA TRP A 247 4.12 -11.20 20.63
C TRP A 247 4.67 -10.89 19.24
N CYS A 248 4.97 -11.93 18.50
CA CYS A 248 5.48 -11.86 17.12
C CYS A 248 4.74 -12.85 16.24
N LEU A 249 4.59 -12.51 14.96
CA LEU A 249 4.11 -13.45 13.95
C LEU A 249 5.27 -13.83 13.02
N ARG A 250 5.44 -15.13 12.77
CA ARG A 250 6.55 -15.69 11.99
C ARG A 250 6.30 -15.52 10.48
N VAL A 251 6.19 -14.28 10.06
CA VAL A 251 6.00 -13.91 8.64
C VAL A 251 7.19 -14.37 7.81
N SER A 252 8.38 -14.37 8.37
CA SER A 252 9.62 -14.80 7.71
C SER A 252 9.58 -16.25 7.21
N ALA A 253 8.82 -17.12 7.86
CA ALA A 253 8.63 -18.51 7.43
C ALA A 253 7.93 -18.58 6.05
N TYR A 254 7.13 -17.62 5.71
CA TYR A 254 6.40 -17.55 4.45
C TYR A 254 7.13 -16.75 3.36
N ALA A 255 8.35 -16.30 3.60
CA ALA A 255 9.08 -15.41 2.70
C ALA A 255 9.16 -15.94 1.25
N GLN A 256 9.51 -17.21 1.06
CA GLN A 256 9.60 -17.79 -0.29
C GLN A 256 8.23 -17.86 -0.97
N ARG A 257 7.19 -18.24 -0.25
CA ARG A 257 5.81 -18.28 -0.79
C ARG A 257 5.29 -16.87 -1.11
N LEU A 258 5.69 -15.87 -0.32
CA LEU A 258 5.36 -14.47 -0.61
C LEU A 258 6.05 -14.01 -1.91
N LEU A 259 7.27 -14.45 -2.19
CA LEU A 259 7.94 -14.19 -3.47
C LEU A 259 7.28 -14.92 -4.63
N ASN A 260 7.02 -16.20 -4.47
CA ASN A 260 6.43 -17.04 -5.53
C ASN A 260 5.03 -16.54 -5.93
N GLY A 261 4.25 -16.09 -4.95
CA GLY A 261 2.89 -15.59 -5.18
C GLY A 261 2.83 -14.32 -6.05
N LEU A 262 3.89 -13.53 -6.09
CA LEU A 262 3.95 -12.33 -6.93
C LEU A 262 3.87 -12.65 -8.43
N ASP A 263 4.27 -13.85 -8.84
CA ASP A 263 4.19 -14.29 -10.23
C ASP A 263 2.76 -14.66 -10.66
N THR A 264 1.85 -14.78 -9.71
CA THR A 264 0.45 -15.22 -9.95
C THR A 264 -0.56 -14.07 -9.93
N VAL A 265 -0.14 -12.85 -9.63
CA VAL A 265 -1.02 -11.69 -9.48
C VAL A 265 -0.77 -10.63 -10.56
N ASP A 266 -1.84 -9.91 -10.89
CA ASP A 266 -1.80 -8.81 -11.87
C ASP A 266 -1.57 -7.47 -11.15
N TRP A 267 -0.33 -7.29 -10.68
CA TRP A 267 0.14 -6.07 -10.04
C TRP A 267 1.17 -5.38 -10.91
N THR A 268 1.38 -4.09 -10.72
CA THR A 268 2.43 -3.36 -11.46
C THR A 268 3.82 -3.91 -11.12
N ASP A 269 4.74 -3.83 -12.06
CA ASP A 269 6.13 -4.25 -11.86
C ASP A 269 6.79 -3.47 -10.71
N SER A 270 6.50 -2.18 -10.60
CA SER A 270 7.00 -1.33 -9.52
C SER A 270 6.57 -1.83 -8.14
N LEU A 271 5.31 -2.21 -7.99
CA LEU A 271 4.79 -2.73 -6.72
C LEU A 271 5.40 -4.10 -6.38
N LYS A 272 5.49 -4.99 -7.36
CA LYS A 272 6.12 -6.31 -7.19
C LYS A 272 7.58 -6.15 -6.77
N GLU A 273 8.30 -5.22 -7.40
CA GLU A 273 9.70 -4.97 -7.07
C GLU A 273 9.87 -4.40 -5.67
N THR A 274 8.97 -3.51 -5.25
CA THR A 274 8.95 -2.99 -3.87
C THR A 274 8.80 -4.13 -2.86
N GLN A 275 7.91 -5.09 -3.13
CA GLN A 275 7.74 -6.26 -2.27
C GLN A 275 8.93 -7.20 -2.32
N ARG A 276 9.49 -7.46 -3.50
CA ARG A 276 10.69 -8.31 -3.65
C ARG A 276 11.87 -7.74 -2.85
N ASN A 277 12.08 -6.44 -2.91
CA ASN A 277 13.12 -5.76 -2.17
C ASN A 277 12.89 -5.81 -0.66
N TRP A 278 11.64 -5.69 -0.23
CA TRP A 278 11.27 -5.78 1.18
C TRP A 278 11.49 -7.19 1.73
N ILE A 279 11.12 -8.20 0.97
CA ILE A 279 11.36 -9.61 1.33
C ILE A 279 12.86 -9.91 1.28
N GLY A 280 13.56 -9.37 0.29
CA GLY A 280 15.01 -9.36 0.22
C GLY A 280 15.66 -10.73 0.25
N ARG A 281 15.26 -11.61 -0.69
CA ARG A 281 15.89 -12.92 -0.82
C ARG A 281 17.33 -12.79 -1.29
N SER A 282 18.25 -13.43 -0.58
CA SER A 282 19.64 -13.58 -1.00
C SER A 282 20.11 -15.00 -0.74
N GLU A 283 20.80 -15.56 -1.70
CA GLU A 283 21.45 -16.87 -1.57
C GLU A 283 22.93 -16.67 -1.38
N GLY A 284 23.48 -17.28 -0.35
CA GLY A 284 24.87 -17.09 0.00
C GLY A 284 25.42 -18.18 0.90
N THR A 285 26.53 -17.88 1.51
CA THR A 285 27.29 -18.81 2.32
C THR A 285 27.45 -18.27 3.73
N GLU A 286 27.12 -19.09 4.72
CA GLU A 286 27.47 -18.84 6.12
C GLU A 286 28.86 -19.42 6.36
N VAL A 287 29.72 -18.64 7.00
CA VAL A 287 31.09 -19.08 7.35
C VAL A 287 31.36 -18.74 8.82
N GLN A 288 31.95 -19.71 9.54
CA GLN A 288 32.31 -19.54 10.95
C GLN A 288 33.68 -18.92 11.09
N PHE A 289 33.78 -17.90 11.95
CA PHE A 289 35.02 -17.24 12.33
C PHE A 289 35.27 -17.50 13.80
N LYS A 290 36.54 -17.81 14.14
CA LYS A 290 36.96 -17.98 15.53
C LYS A 290 37.57 -16.70 16.05
N VAL A 291 37.25 -16.35 17.28
CA VAL A 291 37.91 -15.23 17.96
C VAL A 291 39.29 -15.69 18.43
N LYS A 292 40.31 -14.90 18.10
CA LYS A 292 41.69 -15.20 18.47
C LYS A 292 41.85 -15.29 19.98
N ASP A 293 42.55 -16.36 20.45
CA ASP A 293 42.82 -16.62 21.87
C ASP A 293 41.56 -16.78 22.72
N SER A 294 40.48 -17.30 22.13
CA SER A 294 39.19 -17.50 22.76
C SER A 294 38.50 -18.74 22.18
N ASP A 295 37.56 -19.29 22.91
CA ASP A 295 36.66 -20.36 22.45
C ASP A 295 35.40 -19.80 21.73
N ILE A 296 35.27 -18.49 21.63
CA ILE A 296 34.12 -17.83 20.98
C ILE A 296 34.22 -17.99 19.48
N GLU A 297 33.11 -18.44 18.87
CA GLU A 297 32.94 -18.51 17.43
C GLU A 297 31.70 -17.72 17.06
N PHE A 298 31.69 -17.12 15.87
CA PHE A 298 30.52 -16.46 15.32
C PHE A 298 30.42 -16.70 13.80
N THR A 299 29.21 -16.63 13.27
CA THR A 299 28.91 -16.92 11.88
C THR A 299 28.66 -15.62 11.14
N ILE A 300 29.22 -15.49 9.93
CA ILE A 300 28.87 -14.42 8.99
C ILE A 300 28.12 -15.01 7.82
N PHE A 301 27.35 -14.18 7.14
CA PHE A 301 26.69 -14.50 5.88
C PHE A 301 27.24 -13.61 4.77
N THR A 302 27.59 -14.22 3.61
CA THR A 302 28.06 -13.48 2.45
C THR A 302 27.48 -14.02 1.16
N THR A 303 27.12 -13.13 0.25
CA THR A 303 26.76 -13.47 -1.13
C THR A 303 28.00 -13.51 -2.04
N ARG A 304 29.13 -13.08 -1.53
CA ARG A 304 30.42 -13.00 -2.22
C ARG A 304 31.47 -13.89 -1.57
N ALA A 305 31.21 -15.21 -1.57
CA ALA A 305 32.12 -16.20 -1.01
C ALA A 305 33.50 -16.22 -1.69
N ASP A 306 33.59 -15.70 -2.91
CA ASP A 306 34.86 -15.55 -3.66
C ASP A 306 35.82 -14.57 -3.00
N THR A 307 35.36 -13.70 -2.11
CA THR A 307 36.14 -12.61 -1.51
C THR A 307 36.76 -12.94 -0.16
N MET A 308 36.70 -14.18 0.30
CA MET A 308 37.19 -14.60 1.60
C MET A 308 38.67 -14.27 1.85
N PHE A 309 39.47 -14.30 0.81
CA PHE A 309 40.91 -13.98 0.91
C PHE A 309 41.22 -12.48 1.01
N GLY A 310 40.22 -11.62 0.83
CA GLY A 310 40.34 -10.17 0.92
C GLY A 310 39.70 -9.57 2.18
N VAL A 311 39.31 -10.40 3.12
CA VAL A 311 38.77 -9.94 4.40
C VAL A 311 39.88 -9.30 5.23
N THR A 312 39.72 -8.01 5.56
CA THR A 312 40.71 -7.27 6.32
C THR A 312 40.20 -6.79 7.68
N PHE A 313 38.90 -6.86 7.92
CA PHE A 313 38.30 -6.62 9.22
C PHE A 313 36.92 -7.27 9.29
N MET A 314 36.39 -7.38 10.52
CA MET A 314 35.04 -7.84 10.78
C MET A 314 34.25 -6.68 11.38
N VAL A 315 32.93 -6.68 11.20
CA VAL A 315 32.06 -5.66 11.78
C VAL A 315 30.83 -6.29 12.41
N LEU A 316 30.55 -5.86 13.65
CA LEU A 316 29.37 -6.25 14.40
C LEU A 316 28.34 -5.12 14.40
N ALA A 317 27.06 -5.47 14.32
CA ALA A 317 25.99 -4.52 14.60
C ALA A 317 26.08 -4.05 16.06
N PRO A 318 25.79 -2.79 16.36
CA PRO A 318 25.84 -2.27 17.73
C PRO A 318 24.96 -3.04 18.71
N GLU A 319 23.84 -3.58 18.23
CA GLU A 319 22.86 -4.35 19.01
C GLU A 319 23.25 -5.82 19.21
N SER A 320 24.28 -6.29 18.55
CA SER A 320 24.68 -7.70 18.60
C SER A 320 25.07 -8.14 20.01
N GLU A 321 24.63 -9.32 20.38
CA GLU A 321 25.00 -9.96 21.66
C GLU A 321 26.49 -10.28 21.74
N LEU A 322 27.20 -10.31 20.64
CA LEU A 322 28.63 -10.50 20.58
C LEU A 322 29.40 -9.28 21.06
N VAL A 323 28.82 -8.08 20.99
CA VAL A 323 29.51 -6.85 21.40
C VAL A 323 30.02 -6.89 22.82
N PRO A 324 29.22 -7.22 23.86
CA PRO A 324 29.75 -7.30 25.22
C PRO A 324 30.77 -8.45 25.40
N GLN A 325 30.63 -9.53 24.64
CA GLN A 325 31.53 -10.66 24.70
C GLN A 325 32.90 -10.37 24.08
N LEU A 326 32.96 -9.57 23.03
CA LEU A 326 34.18 -9.27 22.29
C LEU A 326 34.81 -7.95 22.67
N THR A 327 34.14 -7.11 23.43
CA THR A 327 34.69 -5.83 23.89
C THR A 327 35.71 -6.09 25.00
N THR A 328 36.95 -5.68 24.76
CA THR A 328 38.02 -5.80 25.75
C THR A 328 37.88 -4.71 26.81
N GLU A 329 38.46 -4.93 27.98
CA GLU A 329 38.45 -3.98 29.08
C GLU A 329 39.03 -2.62 28.67
N ALA A 330 40.08 -2.61 27.85
CA ALA A 330 40.71 -1.40 27.37
C ALA A 330 39.82 -0.58 26.43
N GLN A 331 38.84 -1.22 25.74
CA GLN A 331 37.95 -0.58 24.77
C GLN A 331 36.54 -0.30 25.33
N LYS A 332 36.25 -0.77 26.53
CA LYS A 332 34.90 -0.74 27.13
C LYS A 332 34.26 0.66 27.15
N ALA A 333 35.01 1.67 27.57
CA ALA A 333 34.52 3.02 27.68
C ALA A 333 34.15 3.63 26.30
N GLU A 334 34.99 3.42 25.29
CA GLU A 334 34.73 3.91 23.92
C GLU A 334 33.58 3.17 23.28
N VAL A 335 33.46 1.86 23.49
CA VAL A 335 32.36 1.04 22.96
C VAL A 335 31.04 1.48 23.58
N GLU A 336 30.97 1.65 24.89
CA GLU A 336 29.75 2.09 25.58
C GLU A 336 29.29 3.47 25.08
N ALA A 337 30.23 4.42 24.91
CA ALA A 337 29.94 5.74 24.37
C ALA A 337 29.38 5.66 22.93
N TYR A 338 29.94 4.80 22.09
CA TYR A 338 29.46 4.58 20.74
C TYR A 338 28.05 3.96 20.72
N LEU A 339 27.79 2.99 21.57
CA LEU A 339 26.48 2.35 21.69
C LEU A 339 25.40 3.34 22.10
N ASP A 340 25.70 4.24 23.03
CA ASP A 340 24.77 5.28 23.48
C ASP A 340 24.39 6.25 22.35
N ARG A 341 25.35 6.57 21.48
CA ARG A 341 25.11 7.43 20.32
C ARG A 341 24.26 6.75 19.24
N THR A 342 24.48 5.47 19.00
CA THR A 342 23.78 4.70 17.94
C THR A 342 22.39 4.24 18.34
N LYS A 343 22.11 4.08 19.64
CA LYS A 343 20.84 3.67 20.21
C LYS A 343 19.63 4.51 19.74
N LYS A 344 19.88 5.79 19.44
CA LYS A 344 18.85 6.77 19.06
C LYS A 344 18.52 6.75 17.57
N ARG A 345 19.23 5.95 16.78
CA ARG A 345 19.07 5.92 15.32
C ARG A 345 18.23 4.71 14.89
N THR A 346 17.24 4.97 14.03
CA THR A 346 16.41 3.92 13.42
C THR A 346 17.20 3.19 12.33
N GLU A 347 16.78 1.99 11.99
CA GLU A 347 17.36 1.25 10.87
C GLU A 347 17.28 2.00 9.55
N ARG A 348 16.16 2.68 9.30
CA ARG A 348 15.96 3.46 8.09
C ARG A 348 16.97 4.61 8.00
N GLU A 349 17.20 5.31 9.09
CA GLU A 349 18.23 6.35 9.16
C GLU A 349 19.63 5.77 8.94
N ARG A 350 19.91 4.63 9.51
CA ARG A 350 21.19 3.93 9.38
C ARG A 350 21.45 3.48 7.93
N ILE A 351 20.41 3.05 7.22
CA ILE A 351 20.51 2.68 5.79
C ILE A 351 20.72 3.91 4.92
N ALA A 352 20.04 5.00 5.22
CA ALA A 352 20.07 6.23 4.42
C ALA A 352 21.34 7.08 4.65
N ASP A 353 21.88 7.07 5.85
CA ASP A 353 23.06 7.87 6.22
C ASP A 353 24.35 7.19 5.77
N ARG A 354 25.13 7.91 4.97
CA ARG A 354 26.42 7.43 4.46
C ARG A 354 27.62 7.88 5.27
N ARG A 355 27.43 8.57 6.39
CA ARG A 355 28.54 8.95 7.27
C ARG A 355 29.15 7.71 7.90
N VAL A 356 30.48 7.68 7.90
CA VAL A 356 31.21 6.55 8.48
C VAL A 356 31.41 6.79 9.97
N THR A 357 30.90 5.85 10.79
CA THR A 357 31.12 5.80 12.22
C THR A 357 31.45 4.39 12.66
N GLY A 358 32.20 4.24 13.71
CA GLY A 358 32.53 2.93 14.25
C GLY A 358 33.50 3.01 15.41
N VAL A 359 33.65 1.89 16.10
CA VAL A 359 34.59 1.75 17.23
C VAL A 359 35.25 0.36 17.21
N PHE A 360 36.50 0.27 17.56
CA PHE A 360 37.22 -1.01 17.67
C PHE A 360 36.80 -1.73 18.97
N SER A 361 36.51 -3.02 18.88
CA SER A 361 36.13 -3.85 20.02
C SER A 361 37.31 -4.27 20.92
N GLY A 362 38.52 -4.24 20.39
CA GLY A 362 39.74 -4.76 21.05
C GLY A 362 40.03 -6.23 20.69
N SER A 363 39.11 -6.95 20.09
CA SER A 363 39.27 -8.36 19.73
C SER A 363 39.60 -8.55 18.23
N TYR A 364 40.15 -9.70 17.92
CA TYR A 364 40.51 -10.14 16.57
C TYR A 364 39.82 -11.47 16.24
N ALA A 365 39.43 -11.63 14.97
CA ALA A 365 38.92 -12.91 14.47
C ALA A 365 39.93 -13.53 13.51
N VAL A 366 39.98 -14.85 13.44
CA VAL A 366 40.87 -15.59 12.55
C VAL A 366 40.14 -15.94 11.25
N ASN A 367 40.67 -15.49 10.15
CA ASN A 367 40.16 -15.85 8.84
C ASN A 367 40.43 -17.32 8.54
N PRO A 368 39.42 -18.16 8.34
CA PRO A 368 39.63 -19.60 8.13
C PRO A 368 40.32 -19.97 6.81
N PHE A 369 40.50 -19.02 5.88
CA PHE A 369 41.13 -19.22 4.57
C PHE A 369 42.58 -18.72 4.56
N THR A 370 42.93 -17.68 5.29
CA THR A 370 44.25 -17.06 5.30
C THR A 370 45.02 -17.26 6.58
N GLY A 371 44.33 -17.60 7.68
CA GLY A 371 44.89 -17.65 9.03
C GLY A 371 45.19 -16.31 9.66
N ASP A 372 44.89 -15.23 8.99
CA ASP A 372 45.15 -13.88 9.50
C ASP A 372 44.21 -13.52 10.62
N ALA A 373 44.75 -12.84 11.66
CA ALA A 373 43.96 -12.23 12.70
C ALA A 373 43.50 -10.83 12.23
N VAL A 374 42.19 -10.65 12.03
CA VAL A 374 41.61 -9.41 11.57
C VAL A 374 40.85 -8.73 12.71
N PRO A 375 40.95 -7.38 12.83
CA PRO A 375 40.26 -6.68 13.92
C PRO A 375 38.75 -6.72 13.78
N VAL A 376 38.06 -6.82 14.90
CA VAL A 376 36.61 -6.82 15.01
C VAL A 376 36.15 -5.41 15.43
N TRP A 377 35.42 -4.75 14.53
CA TRP A 377 34.88 -3.43 14.73
C TRP A 377 33.38 -3.48 15.01
N ILE A 378 32.84 -2.39 15.53
CA ILE A 378 31.39 -2.22 15.77
C ILE A 378 30.98 -0.99 14.99
N SER A 379 29.95 -1.10 14.15
CA SER A 379 29.47 0.02 13.35
C SER A 379 27.99 -0.11 13.03
N ASP A 380 27.32 1.02 12.98
CA ASP A 380 25.90 1.13 12.73
C ASP A 380 25.47 0.90 11.28
N TYR A 381 26.42 0.73 10.35
CA TYR A 381 26.06 0.34 8.97
C TYR A 381 25.71 -1.15 8.86
N VAL A 382 25.98 -1.93 9.90
CA VAL A 382 25.60 -3.34 10.01
C VAL A 382 24.33 -3.46 10.85
N LEU A 383 23.32 -4.16 10.33
CA LEU A 383 22.03 -4.35 10.99
C LEU A 383 21.97 -5.72 11.67
N ALA A 384 21.53 -5.75 12.93
CA ALA A 384 21.43 -6.99 13.71
C ALA A 384 20.43 -8.00 13.15
N GLY A 385 19.41 -7.52 12.49
CA GLY A 385 18.36 -8.38 11.91
C GLY A 385 18.66 -8.88 10.50
N TYR A 386 19.76 -8.48 9.91
CA TYR A 386 20.17 -8.97 8.59
C TYR A 386 21.31 -9.99 8.76
N GLY A 387 21.06 -11.21 8.29
CA GLY A 387 22.01 -12.30 8.46
C GLY A 387 22.21 -12.63 9.94
N THR A 388 23.45 -12.61 10.38
CA THR A 388 23.86 -12.99 11.74
C THR A 388 24.14 -11.77 12.65
N GLY A 389 24.00 -10.55 12.12
CA GLY A 389 24.39 -9.34 12.83
C GLY A 389 25.90 -9.09 12.85
N ALA A 390 26.66 -9.91 12.14
CA ALA A 390 28.10 -9.80 11.95
C ALA A 390 28.43 -9.92 10.47
N ILE A 391 29.34 -9.12 9.95
CA ILE A 391 29.80 -9.22 8.58
C ILE A 391 31.32 -9.35 8.51
N MET A 392 31.82 -10.03 7.48
CA MET A 392 33.19 -9.89 7.03
C MET A 392 33.27 -8.69 6.11
N ALA A 393 34.29 -7.89 6.25
CA ALA A 393 34.49 -6.70 5.43
C ALA A 393 35.59 -6.94 4.36
N VAL A 394 35.22 -6.64 3.12
CA VAL A 394 36.11 -6.72 1.95
C VAL A 394 36.15 -5.37 1.28
N PRO A 395 36.99 -4.45 1.74
CA PRO A 395 36.95 -3.07 1.29
C PRO A 395 37.28 -2.87 -0.20
N ALA A 396 38.03 -3.78 -0.78
CA ALA A 396 38.35 -3.70 -2.21
C ALA A 396 37.10 -3.87 -3.13
N HIS A 397 36.07 -4.56 -2.66
CA HIS A 397 34.92 -4.99 -3.48
C HIS A 397 33.55 -4.67 -2.90
N ASP A 398 33.50 -3.80 -1.90
CA ASP A 398 32.27 -3.28 -1.31
C ASP A 398 32.47 -1.81 -0.94
N SER A 399 31.59 -0.95 -1.44
CA SER A 399 31.73 0.51 -1.29
C SER A 399 31.61 0.99 0.16
N ARG A 400 30.78 0.35 0.97
CA ARG A 400 30.63 0.71 2.39
C ARG A 400 31.85 0.29 3.19
N ASP A 401 32.33 -0.93 2.98
CA ASP A 401 33.56 -1.44 3.59
C ASP A 401 34.77 -0.60 3.18
N TYR A 402 34.78 -0.14 1.91
CA TYR A 402 35.83 0.73 1.39
C TYR A 402 35.88 2.07 2.12
N ALA A 403 34.71 2.71 2.25
CA ALA A 403 34.59 3.98 2.97
C ALA A 403 35.04 3.84 4.43
N PHE A 404 34.63 2.76 5.08
CA PHE A 404 35.04 2.46 6.46
C PHE A 404 36.56 2.22 6.58
N ALA A 405 37.14 1.43 5.69
CA ALA A 405 38.57 1.15 5.66
C ALA A 405 39.42 2.42 5.43
N LYS A 406 38.98 3.30 4.52
CA LYS A 406 39.65 4.56 4.27
C LYS A 406 39.56 5.49 5.48
N HIS A 407 38.41 5.56 6.14
CA HIS A 407 38.21 6.42 7.31
C HIS A 407 39.08 5.99 8.51
N PHE A 408 39.18 4.68 8.76
CA PHE A 408 39.94 4.11 9.88
C PHE A 408 41.32 3.58 9.50
N ASN A 409 41.76 3.82 8.28
CA ASN A 409 43.06 3.41 7.77
C ASN A 409 43.32 1.91 7.88
N LEU A 410 42.36 1.10 7.42
CA LEU A 410 42.44 -0.35 7.42
C LEU A 410 42.93 -0.88 6.05
N PRO A 411 43.58 -2.04 5.98
CA PRO A 411 44.10 -2.59 4.74
C PRO A 411 43.01 -2.88 3.68
N ILE A 412 43.35 -2.69 2.42
CA ILE A 412 42.48 -2.95 1.27
C ILE A 412 43.29 -3.87 0.32
N VAL A 413 42.76 -5.09 0.10
CA VAL A 413 43.39 -6.11 -0.73
C VAL A 413 42.53 -6.37 -1.98
N PRO A 414 42.98 -5.96 -3.17
CA PRO A 414 42.24 -6.24 -4.40
C PRO A 414 42.27 -7.72 -4.76
N LEU A 415 41.14 -8.26 -5.23
CA LEU A 415 40.94 -9.67 -5.53
C LEU A 415 40.56 -9.93 -6.99
N VAL A 416 40.52 -8.90 -7.82
CA VAL A 416 40.21 -8.99 -9.25
C VAL A 416 41.38 -8.44 -10.05
N GLU A 417 41.83 -9.17 -11.06
CA GLU A 417 42.94 -8.74 -11.90
C GLU A 417 42.66 -7.43 -12.61
N GLY A 418 43.63 -6.51 -12.55
CA GLY A 418 43.56 -5.24 -13.24
C GLY A 418 42.65 -4.19 -12.64
N CYS A 419 42.00 -4.45 -11.50
CA CYS A 419 41.17 -3.44 -10.83
C CYS A 419 42.04 -2.41 -10.09
N ASP A 420 41.61 -1.14 -10.13
CA ASP A 420 42.22 -0.04 -9.39
C ASP A 420 41.33 0.35 -8.21
N VAL A 421 41.80 0.10 -6.99
CA VAL A 421 41.10 0.40 -5.76
C VAL A 421 41.69 1.57 -5.00
N SER A 422 42.49 2.40 -5.65
CA SER A 422 43.15 3.56 -5.03
C SER A 422 42.18 4.66 -4.62
N GLU A 423 41.12 4.90 -5.40
CA GLU A 423 40.15 5.96 -5.21
C GLU A 423 38.73 5.46 -4.84
N GLU A 424 38.38 4.28 -5.32
CA GLU A 424 37.06 3.67 -5.06
C GLU A 424 37.14 2.15 -5.06
N SER A 425 36.13 1.49 -4.50
CA SER A 425 36.01 0.03 -4.55
C SER A 425 35.63 -0.45 -5.95
N PHE A 426 36.00 -1.70 -6.26
CA PHE A 426 35.61 -2.37 -7.49
C PHE A 426 34.43 -3.35 -7.16
N ASP A 427 33.19 -2.87 -7.27
CA ASP A 427 32.02 -3.63 -6.86
C ASP A 427 31.47 -4.53 -7.98
N ALA A 428 31.97 -4.45 -9.18
CA ALA A 428 31.55 -5.29 -10.29
C ALA A 428 31.74 -6.78 -10.02
N LYS A 429 30.77 -7.56 -10.43
CA LYS A 429 30.75 -9.03 -10.23
C LYS A 429 31.31 -9.82 -11.39
N GLU A 430 32.16 -9.19 -12.18
CA GLU A 430 32.80 -9.78 -13.33
C GLU A 430 34.32 -9.56 -13.28
N GLY A 431 35.08 -10.53 -13.73
CA GLY A 431 36.55 -10.48 -13.76
C GLY A 431 37.19 -11.80 -13.35
N ILE A 432 38.52 -11.80 -13.37
CA ILE A 432 39.34 -12.95 -12.99
C ILE A 432 39.90 -12.73 -11.60
N VAL A 433 39.74 -13.70 -10.74
CA VAL A 433 40.18 -13.64 -9.34
C VAL A 433 41.71 -13.72 -9.25
N CYS A 434 42.27 -12.88 -8.37
CA CYS A 434 43.71 -12.88 -8.02
C CYS A 434 43.86 -12.75 -6.49
N ASN A 435 45.06 -12.86 -5.98
CA ASN A 435 45.40 -12.77 -4.56
C ASN A 435 44.57 -13.70 -3.65
N SER A 436 44.14 -14.84 -4.15
CA SER A 436 43.27 -15.78 -3.44
C SER A 436 43.83 -17.23 -3.53
N PRO A 437 44.96 -17.55 -2.83
CA PRO A 437 45.77 -16.72 -1.94
C PRO A 437 46.73 -15.76 -2.64
N ARG A 438 47.31 -14.81 -1.89
CA ARG A 438 48.37 -13.93 -2.37
C ARG A 438 49.63 -14.74 -2.65
N LYS A 439 50.40 -14.34 -3.68
CA LYS A 439 51.60 -15.05 -4.12
C LYS A 439 52.81 -14.93 -3.17
N ASP A 440 52.81 -13.88 -2.36
CA ASP A 440 53.90 -13.54 -1.41
C ASP A 440 53.74 -14.17 -0.02
N VAL A 441 52.71 -14.97 0.22
CA VAL A 441 52.46 -15.64 1.47
C VAL A 441 52.36 -17.15 1.28
N THR A 442 52.74 -17.93 2.35
CA THR A 442 52.52 -19.37 2.35
C THR A 442 50.99 -19.63 2.49
N PRO A 443 50.40 -20.42 1.61
CA PRO A 443 49.00 -20.76 1.72
C PRO A 443 48.63 -21.41 3.05
N TYR A 444 47.62 -20.88 3.70
CA TYR A 444 47.08 -21.42 4.96
C TYR A 444 46.18 -22.64 4.73
N CYS A 445 45.45 -22.64 3.61
CA CYS A 445 44.57 -23.73 3.20
C CYS A 445 44.88 -24.15 1.74
N ASP A 446 44.34 -25.28 1.31
CA ASP A 446 44.56 -25.87 0.01
C ASP A 446 43.62 -25.32 -1.09
N LEU A 447 42.72 -24.40 -0.75
CA LEU A 447 41.89 -23.73 -1.75
C LEU A 447 42.66 -22.62 -2.48
N SER A 448 42.63 -22.63 -3.80
CA SER A 448 43.08 -21.51 -4.63
C SER A 448 42.01 -21.12 -5.60
N LEU A 449 41.65 -19.82 -5.60
CA LEU A 449 40.70 -19.24 -6.54
C LEU A 449 41.36 -18.46 -7.66
N ASN A 450 42.69 -18.35 -7.64
CA ASN A 450 43.42 -17.58 -8.63
C ASN A 450 43.17 -18.10 -10.04
N GLY A 451 42.88 -17.23 -10.99
CA GLY A 451 42.62 -17.58 -12.37
C GLY A 451 41.15 -17.97 -12.69
N LEU A 452 40.32 -18.13 -11.68
CA LEU A 452 38.90 -18.43 -11.87
C LEU A 452 38.11 -17.15 -12.13
N THR A 453 36.98 -17.28 -12.83
CA THR A 453 36.00 -16.18 -12.86
C THR A 453 35.33 -16.03 -11.47
N ILE A 454 34.75 -14.86 -11.20
CA ILE A 454 34.07 -14.64 -9.91
C ILE A 454 32.98 -15.70 -9.68
N LYS A 455 32.21 -16.04 -10.71
CA LYS A 455 31.17 -17.07 -10.64
C LYS A 455 31.73 -18.45 -10.28
N GLU A 456 32.81 -18.85 -10.93
CA GLU A 456 33.52 -20.11 -10.66
C GLU A 456 34.14 -20.12 -9.27
N ALA A 457 34.66 -18.98 -8.82
CA ALA A 457 35.26 -18.83 -7.50
C ALA A 457 34.20 -18.92 -6.37
N ILE A 458 33.03 -18.36 -6.59
CA ILE A 458 31.88 -18.48 -5.63
C ILE A 458 31.52 -19.96 -5.50
N ALA A 459 31.37 -20.69 -6.61
CA ALA A 459 31.02 -22.11 -6.59
C ALA A 459 32.09 -22.95 -5.89
N ALA A 460 33.37 -22.70 -6.18
CA ALA A 460 34.50 -23.40 -5.57
C ALA A 460 34.56 -23.15 -4.04
N THR A 461 34.33 -21.94 -3.61
CA THR A 461 34.34 -21.60 -2.17
C THR A 461 33.17 -22.23 -1.44
N LYS A 462 31.97 -22.24 -2.04
CA LYS A 462 30.80 -22.93 -1.47
C LYS A 462 31.06 -24.40 -1.23
N GLU A 463 31.65 -25.08 -2.22
CA GLU A 463 32.01 -26.50 -2.11
C GLU A 463 33.07 -26.75 -1.03
N TYR A 464 34.10 -25.90 -0.98
CA TYR A 464 35.14 -25.97 0.04
C TYR A 464 34.57 -25.79 1.46
N VAL A 465 33.68 -24.83 1.66
CA VAL A 465 33.00 -24.58 2.95
C VAL A 465 32.20 -25.80 3.41
N LYS A 466 31.49 -26.45 2.48
CA LYS A 466 30.73 -27.68 2.78
C LYS A 466 31.66 -28.83 3.14
N THR A 467 32.67 -29.12 2.32
CA THR A 467 33.54 -30.30 2.49
C THR A 467 34.43 -30.19 3.71
N HIS A 468 34.81 -28.98 4.11
CA HIS A 468 35.67 -28.73 5.28
C HIS A 468 34.92 -28.34 6.55
N ASN A 469 33.59 -28.40 6.51
CA ASN A 469 32.70 -28.08 7.62
C ASN A 469 32.97 -26.69 8.25
N LEU A 470 33.21 -25.70 7.39
CA LEU A 470 33.44 -24.29 7.76
C LEU A 470 32.18 -23.46 7.85
N GLY A 471 31.04 -24.00 7.41
CA GLY A 471 29.79 -23.34 7.35
C GLY A 471 28.81 -24.07 6.43
N ARG A 472 27.86 -23.34 5.91
CA ARG A 472 26.82 -23.90 5.02
C ARG A 472 26.36 -22.89 3.95
N VAL A 473 25.80 -23.40 2.86
CA VAL A 473 25.08 -22.59 1.88
C VAL A 473 23.66 -22.37 2.39
N LYS A 474 23.19 -21.13 2.37
CA LYS A 474 21.90 -20.76 2.92
C LYS A 474 21.20 -19.71 2.07
N VAL A 475 19.88 -19.79 2.02
CA VAL A 475 19.02 -18.71 1.53
C VAL A 475 18.58 -17.88 2.72
N ASN A 476 18.83 -16.59 2.67
CA ASN A 476 18.41 -15.62 3.67
C ASN A 476 17.37 -14.66 3.11
N TYR A 477 16.54 -14.16 4.00
CA TYR A 477 15.54 -13.14 3.67
C TYR A 477 15.71 -11.96 4.62
N ARG A 478 15.59 -10.74 4.08
CA ARG A 478 15.60 -9.52 4.87
C ARG A 478 14.31 -9.36 5.67
N LEU A 479 13.21 -9.93 5.18
CA LEU A 479 11.90 -9.90 5.83
C LEU A 479 11.99 -10.42 7.26
N ARG A 480 11.49 -9.65 8.19
CA ARG A 480 11.47 -9.99 9.63
C ARG A 480 10.09 -10.39 10.07
N ASP A 481 10.04 -11.10 11.20
CA ASP A 481 8.79 -11.40 11.87
C ASP A 481 8.10 -10.11 12.32
N ALA A 482 6.78 -10.10 12.24
CA ALA A 482 5.99 -8.94 12.64
C ALA A 482 5.90 -8.83 14.16
N ILE A 483 6.19 -7.65 14.69
CA ILE A 483 5.95 -7.33 16.08
C ILE A 483 4.45 -7.12 16.25
N PHE A 484 3.83 -7.95 17.08
CA PHE A 484 2.36 -8.04 17.14
C PHE A 484 1.75 -7.56 18.45
N SER A 485 2.53 -7.06 19.40
CA SER A 485 2.04 -6.47 20.65
C SER A 485 2.03 -4.96 20.60
N ARG A 486 1.01 -4.36 21.19
CA ARG A 486 0.92 -2.90 21.40
C ARG A 486 0.52 -2.61 22.85
N GLN A 487 1.15 -1.60 23.42
CA GLN A 487 0.93 -1.17 24.80
C GLN A 487 -0.14 -0.08 24.80
N ARG A 488 -1.33 -0.44 24.30
CA ARG A 488 -2.48 0.46 24.20
C ARG A 488 -3.77 -0.25 24.61
N TYR A 489 -4.80 0.55 24.92
CA TYR A 489 -6.14 0.05 25.25
C TYR A 489 -6.96 -0.26 24.00
N TRP A 490 -7.02 0.69 23.05
CA TRP A 490 -7.92 0.59 21.88
C TRP A 490 -7.31 -0.29 20.79
N GLY A 491 -7.51 -1.57 20.93
CA GLY A 491 -7.04 -2.63 20.04
C GLY A 491 -7.65 -3.96 20.44
N GLU A 492 -7.51 -4.98 19.58
CA GLU A 492 -8.02 -6.32 19.87
C GLU A 492 -7.27 -6.91 21.06
N PRO A 493 -7.98 -7.36 22.13
CA PRO A 493 -7.29 -8.06 23.23
C PRO A 493 -6.80 -9.43 22.78
N PHE A 494 -5.65 -9.84 23.31
CA PHE A 494 -5.14 -11.19 23.09
C PHE A 494 -5.93 -12.21 23.93
N PRO A 495 -6.36 -13.34 23.34
CA PRO A 495 -7.07 -14.39 24.07
C PRO A 495 -6.11 -15.27 24.86
N VAL A 496 -5.31 -14.65 25.73
CA VAL A 496 -4.17 -15.28 26.42
C VAL A 496 -4.23 -15.03 27.91
N TYR A 497 -4.05 -16.09 28.69
CA TYR A 497 -3.77 -16.02 30.12
C TYR A 497 -2.39 -16.60 30.44
N TYR A 498 -1.83 -16.24 31.58
CA TYR A 498 -0.50 -16.66 31.99
C TYR A 498 -0.54 -17.58 33.19
N LYS A 499 0.10 -18.74 33.05
CA LYS A 499 0.30 -19.71 34.14
C LYS A 499 1.79 -19.92 34.32
N ASN A 500 2.29 -19.58 35.50
CA ASN A 500 3.75 -19.66 35.81
C ASN A 500 4.60 -18.89 34.76
N GLY A 501 4.11 -17.75 34.30
CA GLY A 501 4.82 -16.92 33.31
C GLY A 501 4.73 -17.42 31.85
N MET A 502 4.10 -18.55 31.62
CA MET A 502 3.88 -19.10 30.25
C MET A 502 2.48 -18.76 29.72
N PRO A 503 2.38 -18.37 28.45
CA PRO A 503 1.09 -18.06 27.82
C PRO A 503 0.33 -19.32 27.48
N TYR A 504 -0.99 -19.26 27.71
CA TYR A 504 -1.95 -20.28 27.30
C TYR A 504 -3.13 -19.59 26.63
N MET A 505 -3.68 -20.24 25.59
CA MET A 505 -4.87 -19.74 24.91
C MET A 505 -6.13 -20.04 25.72
N ILE A 506 -7.05 -19.09 25.79
CA ILE A 506 -8.40 -19.37 26.32
C ILE A 506 -9.10 -20.33 25.35
N ASP A 507 -10.13 -21.03 25.84
CA ASP A 507 -10.91 -21.94 24.99
C ASP A 507 -11.56 -21.13 23.86
N SER A 508 -11.40 -21.58 22.62
CA SER A 508 -11.95 -20.89 21.43
C SER A 508 -13.47 -20.78 21.42
N SER A 509 -14.17 -21.67 22.15
CA SER A 509 -15.61 -21.58 22.33
C SER A 509 -16.05 -20.39 23.19
N LYS A 510 -15.12 -19.76 23.88
CA LYS A 510 -15.36 -18.60 24.75
C LYS A 510 -15.04 -17.26 24.09
N LEU A 511 -14.58 -17.27 22.85
CA LEU A 511 -14.35 -16.06 22.08
C LEU A 511 -15.69 -15.39 21.71
N PRO A 512 -15.78 -14.06 21.56
CA PRO A 512 -14.68 -13.11 21.72
C PRO A 512 -14.38 -12.76 23.19
N LEU A 513 -13.10 -12.50 23.47
CA LEU A 513 -12.68 -11.87 24.71
C LEU A 513 -12.75 -10.36 24.52
N GLU A 514 -13.67 -9.70 25.23
CA GLU A 514 -13.95 -8.28 25.06
C GLU A 514 -13.05 -7.40 25.94
N LEU A 515 -12.79 -6.16 25.48
CA LEU A 515 -12.02 -5.18 26.25
C LEU A 515 -12.72 -4.84 27.59
N PRO A 516 -11.96 -4.76 28.69
CA PRO A 516 -12.53 -4.38 29.98
C PRO A 516 -12.69 -2.87 30.10
N GLU A 517 -13.47 -2.43 31.08
CA GLU A 517 -13.48 -1.04 31.51
C GLU A 517 -12.18 -0.68 32.23
N VAL A 518 -11.63 0.51 31.94
CA VAL A 518 -10.44 1.05 32.58
C VAL A 518 -10.68 2.50 33.03
N ALA A 519 -10.06 2.87 34.14
CA ALA A 519 -10.18 4.22 34.68
C ALA A 519 -9.37 5.25 33.87
N LYS A 520 -8.28 4.80 33.24
CA LYS A 520 -7.37 5.65 32.47
C LYS A 520 -6.85 4.90 31.24
N PHE A 521 -6.59 5.62 30.18
CA PHE A 521 -6.05 5.08 28.91
C PHE A 521 -4.52 5.24 28.79
N LEU A 522 -3.89 5.78 29.81
CA LEU A 522 -2.43 5.89 29.92
C LEU A 522 -1.83 4.65 30.56
N PRO A 523 -0.51 4.37 30.38
CA PRO A 523 0.17 3.34 31.12
C PRO A 523 0.02 3.51 32.64
N THR A 524 0.20 2.40 33.40
CA THR A 524 0.17 2.44 34.85
C THR A 524 1.44 3.13 35.39
N GLU A 525 1.43 3.51 36.65
CA GLU A 525 2.60 4.12 37.33
C GLU A 525 3.83 3.20 37.33
N THR A 526 3.59 1.87 37.28
CA THR A 526 4.66 0.86 37.21
C THR A 526 5.10 0.54 35.78
N GLY A 527 4.55 1.25 34.76
CA GLY A 527 4.93 1.08 33.37
C GLY A 527 4.20 -0.03 32.62
N GLU A 528 3.17 -0.62 33.21
CA GLU A 528 2.32 -1.59 32.53
C GLU A 528 1.42 -0.92 31.49
N PRO A 529 1.00 -1.64 30.42
CA PRO A 529 0.04 -1.11 29.46
C PRO A 529 -1.27 -0.64 30.11
N PRO A 530 -2.08 0.17 29.41
CA PRO A 530 -3.35 0.69 29.95
C PRO A 530 -4.31 -0.37 30.51
N LEU A 531 -4.30 -1.60 29.98
CA LEU A 531 -5.10 -2.71 30.52
C LEU A 531 -4.71 -3.07 31.95
N GLY A 532 -3.51 -2.68 32.42
CA GLY A 532 -3.11 -2.81 33.81
C GLY A 532 -3.98 -2.03 34.80
N HIS A 533 -4.73 -1.03 34.34
CA HIS A 533 -5.71 -0.31 35.17
C HIS A 533 -7.02 -1.08 35.35
N ALA A 534 -7.26 -2.16 34.60
CA ALA A 534 -8.48 -2.94 34.71
C ALA A 534 -8.52 -3.71 36.04
N THR A 535 -9.63 -3.63 36.73
CA THR A 535 -9.86 -4.37 37.98
C THR A 535 -10.48 -5.75 37.74
N LYS A 536 -11.11 -5.94 36.60
CA LYS A 536 -11.74 -7.19 36.19
C LYS A 536 -11.07 -7.68 34.91
N TRP A 537 -9.89 -8.29 35.04
CA TRP A 537 -9.12 -8.77 33.90
C TRP A 537 -8.30 -10.02 34.29
N ALA A 538 -9.02 -11.04 34.77
CA ALA A 538 -8.50 -12.35 35.10
C ALA A 538 -9.37 -13.43 34.45
N TRP A 539 -8.79 -14.56 34.15
CA TRP A 539 -9.48 -15.66 33.45
C TRP A 539 -9.70 -16.85 34.40
N ASP A 540 -10.97 -17.23 34.59
CA ASP A 540 -11.35 -18.43 35.29
C ASP A 540 -11.48 -19.58 34.27
N VAL A 541 -10.53 -20.52 34.31
CA VAL A 541 -10.47 -21.65 33.35
C VAL A 541 -11.61 -22.65 33.54
N GLU A 542 -12.15 -22.77 34.74
CA GLU A 542 -13.26 -23.70 35.02
C GLU A 542 -14.60 -23.14 34.51
N LYS A 543 -14.86 -21.87 34.80
CA LYS A 543 -16.08 -21.19 34.36
C LYS A 543 -16.03 -20.68 32.91
N GLY A 544 -14.82 -20.49 32.38
CA GLY A 544 -14.59 -19.93 31.04
C GLY A 544 -15.08 -18.48 30.93
N GLU A 545 -14.79 -17.64 31.90
CA GLU A 545 -15.23 -16.24 31.94
C GLU A 545 -14.16 -15.33 32.57
N VAL A 546 -14.26 -14.02 32.27
CA VAL A 546 -13.46 -12.99 32.92
C VAL A 546 -13.99 -12.69 34.32
N VAL A 547 -13.11 -12.66 35.31
CA VAL A 547 -13.42 -12.41 36.71
C VAL A 547 -12.54 -11.30 37.28
N GLU A 548 -12.83 -10.87 38.51
CA GLU A 548 -12.07 -9.84 39.24
C GLU A 548 -10.62 -10.29 39.48
N ASN A 549 -9.67 -9.35 39.37
CA ASN A 549 -8.24 -9.62 39.57
C ASN A 549 -7.90 -10.11 40.97
N ASN A 550 -8.67 -9.71 41.98
CA ASN A 550 -8.45 -10.13 43.36
C ASN A 550 -8.73 -11.62 43.58
N LEU A 551 -9.34 -12.31 42.61
CA LEU A 551 -9.62 -13.74 42.67
C LEU A 551 -8.46 -14.59 42.09
N ILE A 552 -7.40 -13.98 41.58
CA ILE A 552 -6.26 -14.70 40.98
C ILE A 552 -5.58 -15.57 42.05
N ASP A 553 -5.61 -16.86 41.83
CA ASP A 553 -5.00 -17.86 42.69
C ASP A 553 -3.82 -18.64 42.03
N ASN A 554 -3.62 -18.41 40.72
CA ASN A 554 -2.64 -19.12 39.89
C ASN A 554 -2.82 -20.64 39.86
N VAL A 555 -4.04 -21.12 40.18
CA VAL A 555 -4.45 -22.53 40.12
C VAL A 555 -5.60 -22.73 39.16
N THR A 556 -6.65 -21.93 39.26
CA THR A 556 -7.84 -21.95 38.41
C THR A 556 -8.15 -20.57 37.79
N ILE A 557 -7.62 -19.50 38.40
CA ILE A 557 -7.82 -18.12 37.97
C ILE A 557 -6.47 -17.47 37.72
N PHE A 558 -6.26 -16.98 36.51
CA PHE A 558 -4.97 -16.52 36.01
C PHE A 558 -5.05 -15.09 35.41
N PRO A 559 -3.96 -14.33 35.44
CA PRO A 559 -3.94 -13.01 34.83
C PRO A 559 -4.03 -13.11 33.30
N LEU A 560 -4.77 -12.19 32.67
CA LEU A 560 -4.87 -12.03 31.21
C LEU A 560 -3.77 -11.12 30.68
N GLU A 561 -3.46 -11.27 29.40
CA GLU A 561 -2.50 -10.42 28.68
C GLU A 561 -2.90 -8.95 28.74
N LEU A 562 -1.95 -8.07 29.02
CA LEU A 562 -2.18 -6.63 29.13
C LEU A 562 -1.94 -5.88 27.80
N ASN A 563 -1.21 -6.46 26.85
CA ASN A 563 -1.02 -5.89 25.53
C ASN A 563 -2.26 -6.10 24.65
N THR A 564 -2.40 -5.29 23.62
CA THR A 564 -3.39 -5.48 22.56
C THR A 564 -2.70 -5.70 21.21
N MET A 565 -3.44 -6.19 20.24
CA MET A 565 -2.94 -6.42 18.89
C MET A 565 -2.78 -5.08 18.14
N PRO A 566 -1.89 -5.01 17.14
CA PRO A 566 -1.76 -3.82 16.32
C PRO A 566 -2.98 -3.63 15.41
N GLY A 567 -3.16 -2.41 14.89
CA GLY A 567 -4.28 -2.09 13.99
C GLY A 567 -4.34 -3.00 12.75
N PHE A 568 -3.20 -3.44 12.23
CA PHE A 568 -3.16 -4.32 11.06
C PHE A 568 -3.69 -5.74 11.33
N ALA A 569 -3.92 -6.13 12.57
CA ALA A 569 -4.52 -7.43 12.90
C ALA A 569 -5.93 -7.56 12.31
N GLY A 570 -6.75 -6.53 12.52
CA GLY A 570 -8.11 -6.50 12.01
C GLY A 570 -8.20 -6.34 10.50
N SER A 571 -7.27 -5.61 9.89
CA SER A 571 -7.27 -5.34 8.46
C SER A 571 -6.65 -6.45 7.60
N SER A 572 -6.00 -7.42 8.19
CA SER A 572 -5.28 -8.45 7.42
C SER A 572 -6.18 -9.46 6.71
N ALA A 573 -7.37 -9.76 7.27
CA ALA A 573 -8.30 -10.74 6.69
C ALA A 573 -9.72 -10.21 6.47
N TYR A 574 -9.91 -8.89 6.47
CA TYR A 574 -11.25 -8.31 6.39
C TYR A 574 -11.97 -8.65 5.09
N TYR A 575 -11.27 -8.81 3.98
CA TYR A 575 -11.81 -9.22 2.70
C TYR A 575 -12.51 -10.59 2.75
N LEU A 576 -12.05 -11.52 3.59
CA LEU A 576 -12.72 -12.81 3.83
C LEU A 576 -13.98 -12.62 4.64
N ARG A 577 -13.95 -11.76 5.66
CA ARG A 577 -15.12 -11.51 6.50
C ARG A 577 -16.25 -10.84 5.74
N TYR A 578 -15.94 -9.98 4.78
CA TYR A 578 -16.96 -9.40 3.89
C TYR A 578 -17.73 -10.45 3.08
N MET A 579 -17.11 -11.59 2.78
CA MET A 579 -17.78 -12.67 2.06
C MET A 579 -18.90 -13.29 2.88
N ASP A 580 -18.82 -13.24 4.22
CA ASP A 580 -19.76 -13.88 5.12
C ASP A 580 -19.79 -13.19 6.50
N PRO A 581 -20.16 -11.91 6.55
CA PRO A 581 -19.96 -11.08 7.75
C PRO A 581 -20.88 -11.43 8.92
N HIS A 582 -21.99 -12.11 8.67
CA HIS A 582 -22.97 -12.49 9.70
C HIS A 582 -22.78 -13.92 10.22
N ASN A 583 -21.78 -14.64 9.75
CA ASN A 583 -21.52 -16.01 10.19
C ASN A 583 -20.94 -16.00 11.61
N ALA A 584 -21.69 -16.56 12.54
CA ALA A 584 -21.28 -16.67 13.95
C ALA A 584 -20.46 -17.95 14.22
N GLN A 585 -20.37 -18.86 13.29
CA GLN A 585 -19.73 -20.19 13.45
C GLN A 585 -18.33 -20.27 12.84
N ALA A 586 -18.03 -19.43 11.86
CA ALA A 586 -16.76 -19.41 11.15
C ALA A 586 -16.43 -18.00 10.67
N LEU A 587 -15.15 -17.74 10.40
CA LEU A 587 -14.68 -16.50 9.75
C LEU A 587 -15.41 -16.31 8.41
N VAL A 588 -15.47 -17.38 7.63
CA VAL A 588 -16.14 -17.46 6.34
C VAL A 588 -16.59 -18.89 6.11
N SER A 589 -17.80 -19.08 5.57
CA SER A 589 -18.28 -20.41 5.21
C SER A 589 -17.54 -20.93 3.97
N GLU A 590 -17.47 -22.26 3.85
CA GLU A 590 -16.92 -22.92 2.66
C GLU A 590 -17.65 -22.47 1.38
N LYS A 591 -18.96 -22.35 1.44
CA LYS A 591 -19.79 -21.90 0.31
C LYS A 591 -19.42 -20.48 -0.12
N ALA A 592 -19.31 -19.54 0.81
CA ALA A 592 -18.98 -18.16 0.51
C ALA A 592 -17.54 -18.02 -0.02
N ASP A 593 -16.58 -18.71 0.61
CA ASP A 593 -15.19 -18.72 0.18
C ASP A 593 -15.02 -19.30 -1.23
N HIS A 594 -15.66 -20.43 -1.50
CA HIS A 594 -15.56 -21.10 -2.82
C HIS A 594 -16.25 -20.31 -3.93
N TYR A 595 -17.29 -19.52 -3.60
CA TYR A 595 -17.95 -18.67 -4.58
C TYR A 595 -17.16 -17.39 -4.87
N TRP A 596 -16.85 -16.61 -3.83
CA TRP A 596 -16.14 -15.32 -3.99
C TRP A 596 -14.65 -15.47 -4.21
N GLN A 597 -14.04 -16.53 -3.69
CA GLN A 597 -12.63 -16.93 -3.82
C GLN A 597 -11.65 -15.88 -3.27
N ASN A 598 -11.35 -14.84 -4.04
CA ASN A 598 -10.50 -13.74 -3.63
C ASN A 598 -11.00 -12.44 -4.26
N VAL A 599 -10.35 -11.34 -3.91
CA VAL A 599 -10.65 -10.03 -4.48
C VAL A 599 -10.13 -9.96 -5.93
N ASP A 600 -11.04 -9.72 -6.88
CA ASP A 600 -10.67 -9.57 -8.29
C ASP A 600 -10.01 -8.23 -8.58
N LEU A 601 -10.49 -7.16 -7.95
CA LEU A 601 -9.93 -5.81 -8.06
C LEU A 601 -9.81 -5.18 -6.68
N TYR A 602 -8.59 -4.83 -6.30
CA TYR A 602 -8.29 -4.14 -5.05
C TYR A 602 -7.74 -2.74 -5.33
N VAL A 603 -8.36 -1.72 -4.74
CA VAL A 603 -7.99 -0.32 -4.95
C VAL A 603 -7.55 0.30 -3.62
N GLY A 604 -6.38 0.89 -3.59
CA GLY A 604 -5.86 1.53 -2.39
C GLY A 604 -4.52 2.22 -2.61
N GLY A 605 -4.03 2.90 -1.59
CA GLY A 605 -2.81 3.71 -1.66
C GLY A 605 -1.52 2.88 -1.68
N THR A 606 -0.48 3.44 -2.31
CA THR A 606 0.86 2.82 -2.42
C THR A 606 1.58 2.73 -1.08
N GLU A 607 1.19 3.52 -0.09
CA GLU A 607 1.77 3.52 1.26
C GLU A 607 1.61 2.18 1.98
N HIS A 608 0.70 1.34 1.51
CA HIS A 608 0.42 0.02 2.08
C HIS A 608 1.22 -1.13 1.44
N ALA A 609 2.12 -0.82 0.50
CA ALA A 609 2.85 -1.82 -0.29
C ALA A 609 3.70 -2.80 0.55
N THR A 610 4.32 -2.32 1.62
CA THR A 610 5.21 -3.12 2.48
C THR A 610 4.61 -3.45 3.85
N GLY A 611 3.50 -2.85 4.20
CA GLY A 611 2.77 -3.10 5.45
C GLY A 611 1.57 -4.01 5.22
N HIS A 612 0.40 -3.38 5.07
CA HIS A 612 -0.89 -4.07 4.91
C HIS A 612 -0.88 -5.21 3.88
N LEU A 613 -0.33 -5.00 2.71
CA LEU A 613 -0.34 -6.01 1.63
C LEU A 613 0.48 -7.25 2.01
N ILE A 614 1.64 -7.07 2.63
CA ILE A 614 2.46 -8.21 3.11
C ILE A 614 1.71 -8.97 4.20
N TYR A 615 1.14 -8.28 5.18
CA TYR A 615 0.41 -8.92 6.28
C TYR A 615 -0.85 -9.65 5.80
N SER A 616 -1.61 -9.05 4.88
CA SER A 616 -2.79 -9.72 4.28
C SER A 616 -2.40 -10.96 3.49
N ARG A 617 -1.33 -10.89 2.72
CA ARG A 617 -0.83 -12.03 1.95
C ARG A 617 -0.34 -13.16 2.86
N PHE A 618 0.41 -12.83 3.90
CA PHE A 618 0.83 -13.78 4.92
C PHE A 618 -0.38 -14.43 5.60
N TRP A 619 -1.31 -13.63 6.07
CA TRP A 619 -2.52 -14.10 6.78
C TRP A 619 -3.34 -15.03 5.89
N ASN A 620 -3.52 -14.65 4.64
CA ASN A 620 -4.26 -15.48 3.67
C ASN A 620 -3.57 -16.82 3.41
N LYS A 621 -2.26 -16.83 3.26
CA LYS A 621 -1.49 -18.07 3.05
C LYS A 621 -1.60 -19.01 4.26
N PHE A 622 -1.56 -18.45 5.45
CA PHE A 622 -1.78 -19.21 6.68
C PHE A 622 -3.20 -19.81 6.71
N LEU A 623 -4.22 -19.00 6.41
CA LEU A 623 -5.60 -19.48 6.36
C LEU A 623 -5.81 -20.51 5.23
N HIS A 624 -5.10 -20.39 4.13
CA HIS A 624 -5.07 -21.38 3.06
C HIS A 624 -4.51 -22.71 3.57
N ASP A 625 -3.43 -22.68 4.33
CA ASP A 625 -2.82 -23.88 4.94
C ASP A 625 -3.79 -24.57 5.91
N LEU A 626 -4.66 -23.80 6.57
CA LEU A 626 -5.71 -24.33 7.45
C LEU A 626 -6.94 -24.88 6.68
N GLY A 627 -7.00 -24.66 5.37
CA GLY A 627 -8.16 -25.02 4.57
C GLY A 627 -9.34 -24.05 4.63
N VAL A 628 -9.13 -22.84 5.16
CA VAL A 628 -10.17 -21.82 5.30
C VAL A 628 -10.32 -21.00 4.02
N SER A 629 -9.21 -20.62 3.38
CA SER A 629 -9.20 -19.90 2.11
C SER A 629 -8.78 -20.82 0.96
N ILE A 630 -9.59 -20.86 -0.09
CA ILE A 630 -9.28 -21.66 -1.28
C ILE A 630 -8.14 -21.07 -2.11
N LYS A 631 -7.93 -19.77 -2.04
CA LYS A 631 -6.88 -19.07 -2.78
C LYS A 631 -5.66 -18.78 -1.90
N GLU A 632 -4.48 -18.86 -2.49
CA GLU A 632 -3.24 -18.47 -1.80
C GLU A 632 -3.03 -16.96 -1.77
N GLU A 633 -3.51 -16.23 -2.79
CA GLU A 633 -3.39 -14.79 -2.87
C GLU A 633 -4.74 -14.11 -2.63
N PRO A 634 -4.78 -13.09 -1.76
CA PRO A 634 -6.05 -12.41 -1.44
C PRO A 634 -6.52 -11.44 -2.52
N PHE A 635 -5.59 -10.86 -3.28
CA PHE A 635 -5.88 -9.77 -4.23
C PHE A 635 -5.29 -10.08 -5.59
N GLN A 636 -6.16 -10.28 -6.60
CA GLN A 636 -5.70 -10.65 -7.93
C GLN A 636 -5.12 -9.47 -8.70
N LYS A 637 -5.93 -8.41 -8.89
CA LYS A 637 -5.50 -7.16 -9.52
C LYS A 637 -5.48 -6.05 -8.49
N LEU A 638 -4.42 -5.26 -8.49
CA LEU A 638 -4.27 -4.14 -7.59
C LEU A 638 -4.04 -2.85 -8.38
N VAL A 639 -4.81 -1.82 -8.06
CA VAL A 639 -4.68 -0.49 -8.63
C VAL A 639 -4.42 0.51 -7.50
N ASN A 640 -3.31 1.22 -7.60
CA ASN A 640 -2.97 2.29 -6.67
C ASN A 640 -3.42 3.62 -7.26
N GLN A 641 -4.36 4.30 -6.59
CA GLN A 641 -4.75 5.65 -6.97
C GLN A 641 -3.68 6.66 -6.53
N GLY A 642 -3.52 7.71 -7.33
CA GLY A 642 -2.73 8.88 -6.95
C GLY A 642 -3.45 9.72 -5.90
N MET A 643 -2.78 10.73 -5.37
CA MET A 643 -3.37 11.65 -4.41
C MET A 643 -3.96 12.87 -5.11
N ILE A 644 -5.10 13.34 -4.63
CA ILE A 644 -5.56 14.69 -4.93
C ILE A 644 -4.84 15.63 -3.98
N GLN A 645 -4.05 16.53 -4.55
CA GLN A 645 -3.27 17.51 -3.81
C GLN A 645 -4.10 18.76 -3.56
N GLY A 646 -3.81 19.46 -2.45
CA GLY A 646 -4.41 20.75 -2.16
C GLY A 646 -3.62 21.87 -2.82
N ARG A 647 -4.32 22.95 -3.13
CA ARG A 647 -3.70 24.21 -3.53
C ARG A 647 -3.72 25.12 -2.33
N SER A 648 -2.58 25.19 -1.61
CA SER A 648 -2.44 26.02 -0.43
C SER A 648 -2.32 27.48 -0.80
N ASN A 649 -2.84 28.35 0.05
CA ASN A 649 -2.63 29.79 -0.04
C ASN A 649 -1.77 30.31 1.11
N PHE A 650 -1.02 31.37 0.87
CA PHE A 650 -0.10 31.97 1.83
C PHE A 650 -0.36 33.46 2.01
N VAL A 651 -0.27 33.90 3.25
CA VAL A 651 -0.14 35.31 3.61
C VAL A 651 1.28 35.57 4.09
N TYR A 652 1.75 36.81 3.96
CA TYR A 652 3.15 37.17 4.24
C TYR A 652 3.19 38.14 5.39
N ARG A 653 3.62 37.65 6.56
CA ARG A 653 3.79 38.47 7.77
C ARG A 653 5.13 39.19 7.72
N ILE A 654 5.11 40.49 7.95
CA ILE A 654 6.34 41.29 8.14
C ILE A 654 6.94 40.93 9.51
N LYS A 655 8.27 40.71 9.54
CA LYS A 655 8.99 40.28 10.74
C LYS A 655 8.68 41.17 11.93
N ASP A 656 8.44 40.56 13.07
CA ASP A 656 8.18 41.21 14.36
C ASP A 656 6.95 42.14 14.38
N THR A 657 6.01 41.93 13.46
CA THR A 657 4.79 42.74 13.38
C THR A 657 3.55 41.85 13.24
N ASN A 658 2.37 42.44 13.34
CA ASN A 658 1.09 41.81 12.95
C ASN A 658 0.56 42.44 11.65
N THR A 659 1.48 42.82 10.76
CA THR A 659 1.15 43.38 9.44
C THR A 659 1.47 42.37 8.35
N PHE A 660 0.50 42.21 7.44
CA PHE A 660 0.57 41.26 6.30
C PHE A 660 0.66 42.06 5.00
N VAL A 661 1.61 41.69 4.16
CA VAL A 661 1.84 42.36 2.87
C VAL A 661 1.41 41.43 1.74
N SER A 662 0.74 42.03 0.72
CA SER A 662 0.29 41.32 -0.48
C SER A 662 1.47 40.75 -1.27
N LEU A 663 1.24 39.64 -1.98
CA LEU A 663 2.23 38.81 -2.69
C LEU A 663 3.27 39.62 -3.48
N ASN A 664 2.82 40.56 -4.33
CA ASN A 664 3.70 41.26 -5.24
C ASN A 664 4.53 42.37 -4.57
N LEU A 665 4.20 42.73 -3.33
CA LEU A 665 4.90 43.75 -2.53
C LEU A 665 5.80 43.13 -1.47
N LYS A 666 5.81 41.81 -1.30
CA LYS A 666 6.49 41.10 -0.21
C LYS A 666 8.02 41.30 -0.22
N ASP A 667 8.62 41.44 -1.41
CA ASP A 667 10.07 41.55 -1.57
C ASP A 667 10.62 42.89 -1.06
N GLN A 668 9.75 43.86 -0.76
CA GLN A 668 10.10 45.14 -0.15
C GLN A 668 10.27 45.03 1.38
N TYR A 669 9.95 43.89 1.96
CA TYR A 669 9.95 43.64 3.40
C TYR A 669 10.59 42.31 3.72
N GLU A 670 11.04 42.12 4.92
CA GLU A 670 11.44 40.83 5.46
C GLU A 670 10.17 40.12 5.94
N THR A 671 9.76 39.07 5.23
CA THR A 671 8.47 38.40 5.47
C THR A 671 8.64 36.91 5.76
N THR A 672 7.67 36.36 6.50
CA THR A 672 7.50 34.93 6.73
C THR A 672 6.18 34.48 6.07
N PRO A 673 6.21 33.49 5.17
CA PRO A 673 4.99 32.96 4.61
C PRO A 673 4.25 32.09 5.66
N LEU A 674 2.96 32.30 5.77
CA LEU A 674 2.08 31.53 6.65
C LEU A 674 0.92 30.97 5.85
N HIS A 675 0.59 29.72 6.10
CA HIS A 675 -0.61 29.12 5.49
C HIS A 675 -1.88 29.82 5.96
N VAL A 676 -2.79 30.06 5.04
CA VAL A 676 -4.12 30.62 5.33
C VAL A 676 -5.20 29.65 4.84
N ASP A 677 -6.32 29.60 5.56
CA ASP A 677 -7.47 28.77 5.20
C ASP A 677 -7.96 29.14 3.79
N VAL A 678 -7.94 28.16 2.89
CA VAL A 678 -8.36 28.35 1.50
C VAL A 678 -9.84 28.74 1.38
N ASN A 679 -10.65 28.48 2.41
CA ASN A 679 -12.08 28.83 2.41
C ASN A 679 -12.36 30.34 2.58
N ILE A 680 -11.35 31.10 3.00
CA ILE A 680 -11.45 32.57 3.11
C ILE A 680 -10.65 33.27 1.99
N VAL A 681 -10.29 32.54 0.96
CA VAL A 681 -9.58 33.02 -0.22
C VAL A 681 -10.39 32.68 -1.46
N SER A 682 -10.56 33.62 -2.37
CA SER A 682 -11.24 33.41 -3.66
C SER A 682 -10.39 33.99 -4.78
N ASN A 683 -10.02 33.14 -5.75
CA ASN A 683 -9.12 33.49 -6.86
C ASN A 683 -7.83 34.20 -6.37
N ASP A 684 -7.23 33.63 -5.32
CA ASP A 684 -6.03 34.15 -4.61
C ASP A 684 -6.21 35.50 -3.95
N ILE A 685 -7.43 36.01 -3.82
CA ILE A 685 -7.76 37.24 -3.10
C ILE A 685 -8.29 36.91 -1.71
N LEU A 686 -7.60 37.39 -0.69
CA LEU A 686 -7.99 37.17 0.72
C LEU A 686 -9.21 38.01 1.11
N ASP A 687 -10.15 37.36 1.79
CA ASP A 687 -11.17 38.07 2.56
C ASP A 687 -10.56 38.55 3.89
N VAL A 688 -10.17 39.83 3.91
CA VAL A 688 -9.42 40.43 5.02
C VAL A 688 -10.22 40.38 6.34
N GLU A 689 -11.51 40.65 6.29
CA GLU A 689 -12.35 40.60 7.49
C GLU A 689 -12.53 39.19 8.03
N ALA A 690 -12.69 38.21 7.15
CA ALA A 690 -12.73 36.80 7.54
C ALA A 690 -11.39 36.34 8.15
N PHE A 691 -10.26 36.82 7.64
CA PHE A 691 -8.94 36.52 8.19
C PHE A 691 -8.77 37.06 9.61
N LYS A 692 -9.20 38.29 9.84
CA LYS A 692 -9.18 38.88 11.20
C LYS A 692 -10.05 38.11 12.19
N ALA A 693 -11.15 37.56 11.74
CA ALA A 693 -12.06 36.76 12.56
C ALA A 693 -11.61 35.29 12.71
N TRP A 694 -10.70 34.83 11.85
CA TRP A 694 -10.27 33.43 11.78
C TRP A 694 -9.56 32.95 13.05
N ARG A 695 -8.65 33.80 13.57
CA ARG A 695 -7.93 33.52 14.81
C ARG A 695 -7.82 34.76 15.68
N PRO A 696 -7.84 34.62 17.03
CA PRO A 696 -7.71 35.75 17.95
C PRO A 696 -6.46 36.61 17.73
N GLU A 697 -5.33 35.98 17.38
CA GLU A 697 -4.06 36.69 17.14
C GLU A 697 -4.09 37.61 15.92
N TYR A 698 -5.06 37.48 15.03
CA TYR A 698 -5.21 38.28 13.82
C TYR A 698 -6.30 39.37 13.93
N ASN A 699 -6.97 39.46 15.08
CA ASN A 699 -8.06 40.46 15.24
C ASN A 699 -7.58 41.90 14.95
N ASP A 700 -6.34 42.20 15.30
CA ASP A 700 -5.73 43.53 15.12
C ASP A 700 -4.75 43.57 13.94
N ALA A 701 -4.82 42.63 13.03
CA ALA A 701 -3.92 42.59 11.90
C ALA A 701 -4.12 43.77 10.94
N GLU A 702 -3.02 44.26 10.43
CA GLU A 702 -2.98 45.34 9.41
C GLU A 702 -2.53 44.73 8.07
N PHE A 703 -2.95 45.37 6.96
CA PHE A 703 -2.70 44.82 5.62
C PHE A 703 -2.13 45.88 4.69
N ILE A 704 -1.10 45.50 3.92
CA ILE A 704 -0.56 46.29 2.82
C ILE A 704 -1.12 45.68 1.55
N LEU A 705 -2.06 46.40 0.91
CA LEU A 705 -2.85 45.90 -0.21
C LEU A 705 -2.27 46.33 -1.56
N GLU A 706 -2.66 45.62 -2.62
CA GLU A 706 -2.43 45.95 -4.03
C GLU A 706 -3.76 46.32 -4.66
N ASP A 707 -3.92 47.56 -5.13
CA ASP A 707 -5.16 48.06 -5.74
C ASP A 707 -6.42 47.73 -4.91
N GLY A 708 -6.29 47.87 -3.60
CA GLY A 708 -7.38 47.63 -2.66
C GLY A 708 -7.63 46.17 -2.34
N LYS A 709 -6.79 45.23 -2.82
CA LYS A 709 -6.92 43.80 -2.65
C LYS A 709 -5.66 43.18 -2.02
N TYR A 710 -5.85 42.14 -1.20
CA TYR A 710 -4.74 41.34 -0.70
C TYR A 710 -4.61 40.11 -1.58
N ILE A 711 -3.52 39.96 -2.28
CA ILE A 711 -3.21 38.80 -3.14
C ILE A 711 -2.37 37.82 -2.35
N CYS A 712 -2.85 36.59 -2.25
CA CYS A 712 -2.16 35.50 -1.58
C CYS A 712 -1.18 34.79 -2.52
N GLY A 713 -0.09 34.24 -1.98
CA GLY A 713 0.71 33.26 -2.69
C GLY A 713 0.02 31.91 -2.71
N TRP A 714 0.53 30.97 -3.50
CA TRP A 714 -0.02 29.64 -3.62
C TRP A 714 1.06 28.59 -3.94
N ALA A 715 0.80 27.35 -3.53
CA ALA A 715 1.61 26.20 -3.87
C ALA A 715 0.74 24.92 -3.85
N VAL A 716 1.12 23.96 -4.68
CA VAL A 716 0.48 22.63 -4.67
C VAL A 716 1.18 21.78 -3.62
N GLU A 717 0.43 21.32 -2.63
CA GLU A 717 0.91 20.55 -1.49
C GLU A 717 -0.04 19.39 -1.19
N LYS A 718 0.37 18.48 -0.32
CA LYS A 718 -0.52 17.44 0.21
C LYS A 718 -1.75 18.10 0.84
N MET A 719 -2.93 17.59 0.53
CA MET A 719 -4.18 18.07 1.16
C MET A 719 -4.25 17.58 2.61
N SER A 720 -4.19 18.50 3.57
CA SER A 720 -4.23 18.19 4.99
C SER A 720 -4.72 19.37 5.82
N LYS A 721 -5.23 19.09 7.02
CA LYS A 721 -5.66 20.14 7.96
C LYS A 721 -4.54 21.13 8.32
N SER A 722 -3.33 20.63 8.50
CA SER A 722 -2.19 21.46 8.90
C SER A 722 -1.76 22.46 7.83
N MET A 723 -2.12 22.20 6.59
CA MET A 723 -1.87 23.07 5.44
C MET A 723 -3.05 24.01 5.14
N TYR A 724 -4.15 23.89 5.86
CA TYR A 724 -5.39 24.68 5.66
C TYR A 724 -5.91 24.69 4.22
N ASN A 725 -5.65 23.61 3.48
CA ASN A 725 -5.98 23.46 2.05
C ASN A 725 -7.05 22.40 1.78
N VAL A 726 -7.72 21.93 2.82
CA VAL A 726 -8.75 20.89 2.71
C VAL A 726 -10.01 21.44 2.06
N VAL A 727 -10.53 20.71 1.07
CA VAL A 727 -11.84 20.96 0.45
C VAL A 727 -12.79 19.87 0.93
N ASN A 728 -13.93 20.29 1.50
CA ASN A 728 -14.94 19.39 2.03
C ASN A 728 -15.85 18.90 0.90
N PRO A 729 -16.02 17.58 0.71
CA PRO A 729 -16.90 17.04 -0.33
C PRO A 729 -18.37 17.42 -0.12
N ASP A 730 -18.83 17.65 1.12
CA ASP A 730 -20.22 18.07 1.40
C ASP A 730 -20.55 19.39 0.71
N MET A 731 -19.65 20.35 0.73
CA MET A 731 -19.83 21.66 0.09
C MET A 731 -19.96 21.52 -1.43
N ILE A 732 -19.16 20.64 -2.02
CA ILE A 732 -19.18 20.39 -3.45
C ILE A 732 -20.47 19.68 -3.87
N VAL A 733 -20.90 18.67 -3.11
CA VAL A 733 -22.14 17.94 -3.36
C VAL A 733 -23.36 18.87 -3.24
N GLU A 734 -23.39 19.73 -2.24
CA GLU A 734 -24.48 20.69 -2.04
C GLU A 734 -24.57 21.69 -3.20
N LYS A 735 -23.44 22.19 -3.66
CA LYS A 735 -23.38 23.21 -4.73
C LYS A 735 -23.56 22.64 -6.14
N TYR A 736 -22.99 21.47 -6.43
CA TYR A 736 -22.91 20.91 -7.78
C TYR A 736 -23.58 19.55 -7.96
N GLY A 737 -23.79 18.83 -6.86
CA GLY A 737 -24.31 17.46 -6.89
C GLY A 737 -23.21 16.41 -6.84
N ALA A 738 -23.60 15.20 -6.41
CA ALA A 738 -22.71 14.07 -6.29
C ALA A 738 -22.17 13.58 -7.65
N ASP A 739 -23.03 13.52 -8.66
CA ASP A 739 -22.65 13.06 -10.00
C ASP A 739 -21.61 13.99 -10.64
N THR A 740 -21.75 15.30 -10.43
CA THR A 740 -20.75 16.27 -10.87
C THR A 740 -19.42 16.05 -10.16
N LEU A 741 -19.43 15.83 -8.84
CA LEU A 741 -18.22 15.53 -8.08
C LEU A 741 -17.54 14.25 -8.60
N ARG A 742 -18.31 13.18 -8.77
CA ARG A 742 -17.79 11.89 -9.26
C ARG A 742 -17.10 12.03 -10.62
N MET A 743 -17.77 12.67 -11.55
CA MET A 743 -17.22 12.89 -12.90
C MET A 743 -16.00 13.82 -12.87
N TYR A 744 -16.03 14.86 -12.06
CA TYR A 744 -14.92 15.81 -11.98
C TYR A 744 -13.66 15.19 -11.41
N GLU A 745 -13.77 14.38 -10.37
CA GLU A 745 -12.61 13.68 -9.80
C GLU A 745 -11.95 12.73 -10.82
N MET A 746 -12.75 12.11 -11.66
CA MET A 746 -12.24 11.28 -12.76
C MET A 746 -11.67 12.10 -13.91
N PHE A 747 -12.17 13.30 -14.12
CA PHE A 747 -11.72 14.21 -15.18
C PHE A 747 -10.37 14.87 -14.91
N LEU A 748 -9.99 15.03 -13.64
CA LEU A 748 -8.77 15.71 -13.22
C LEU A 748 -7.48 15.10 -13.79
N GLY A 749 -7.48 13.82 -14.12
CA GLY A 749 -6.34 13.13 -14.67
C GLY A 749 -6.42 11.62 -14.51
N PRO A 750 -5.41 10.87 -14.95
CA PRO A 750 -5.34 9.41 -14.76
C PRO A 750 -5.44 9.04 -13.28
N VAL A 751 -6.13 7.95 -12.98
CA VAL A 751 -6.38 7.50 -11.59
C VAL A 751 -5.08 7.31 -10.80
N GLU A 752 -4.05 6.78 -11.44
CA GLU A 752 -2.77 6.43 -10.80
C GLU A 752 -1.86 7.63 -10.54
N GLN A 753 -2.15 8.79 -11.14
CA GLN A 753 -1.33 9.99 -11.01
C GLN A 753 -1.89 10.94 -9.95
N SER A 754 -0.97 11.54 -9.20
CA SER A 754 -1.33 12.65 -8.30
C SER A 754 -1.65 13.90 -9.10
N LYS A 755 -2.61 14.68 -8.63
CA LYS A 755 -3.16 15.83 -9.35
C LYS A 755 -3.69 16.87 -8.36
N PRO A 756 -3.56 18.17 -8.68
CA PRO A 756 -4.08 19.24 -7.83
C PRO A 756 -5.60 19.36 -7.98
N TRP A 757 -6.28 19.65 -6.87
CA TRP A 757 -7.69 20.02 -6.89
C TRP A 757 -7.85 21.48 -7.32
N ASP A 758 -8.74 21.73 -8.26
CA ASP A 758 -9.13 23.07 -8.69
C ASP A 758 -10.67 23.18 -8.68
N THR A 759 -11.21 23.86 -7.69
CA THR A 759 -12.67 24.05 -7.55
C THR A 759 -13.28 24.78 -8.75
N ASN A 760 -12.51 25.64 -9.42
CA ASN A 760 -13.02 26.40 -10.58
C ASN A 760 -13.31 25.52 -11.81
N GLY A 761 -12.61 24.39 -11.94
CA GLY A 761 -12.77 23.47 -13.07
C GLY A 761 -14.07 22.68 -13.06
N ILE A 762 -14.72 22.54 -11.92
CA ILE A 762 -15.91 21.69 -11.76
C ILE A 762 -17.13 22.22 -12.52
N ASP A 763 -17.20 23.53 -12.77
CA ASP A 763 -18.29 24.14 -13.53
C ASP A 763 -18.45 23.56 -14.95
N GLY A 764 -17.33 23.19 -15.58
CA GLY A 764 -17.33 22.58 -16.91
C GLY A 764 -18.08 21.26 -16.94
N VAL A 765 -17.87 20.42 -15.94
CA VAL A 765 -18.57 19.13 -15.80
C VAL A 765 -20.05 19.35 -15.50
N HIS A 766 -20.35 20.29 -14.61
CA HIS A 766 -21.74 20.60 -14.26
C HIS A 766 -22.52 21.11 -15.46
N ARG A 767 -21.94 21.99 -16.26
CA ARG A 767 -22.53 22.49 -17.53
C ARG A 767 -22.72 21.36 -18.54
N PHE A 768 -21.81 20.42 -18.59
CA PHE A 768 -21.96 19.23 -19.44
C PHE A 768 -23.21 18.43 -19.08
N LEU A 769 -23.44 18.16 -17.79
CA LEU A 769 -24.64 17.44 -17.34
C LEU A 769 -25.93 18.22 -17.69
N LYS A 770 -25.93 19.53 -17.56
CA LYS A 770 -27.04 20.36 -17.98
C LYS A 770 -27.27 20.31 -19.51
N LYS A 771 -26.21 20.26 -20.29
CA LYS A 771 -26.29 20.14 -21.74
C LYS A 771 -26.86 18.79 -22.18
N LEU A 772 -26.40 17.70 -21.54
CA LEU A 772 -26.93 16.36 -21.74
C LEU A 772 -28.43 16.30 -21.40
N TRP A 773 -28.85 16.93 -20.31
CA TRP A 773 -30.26 17.02 -19.92
C TRP A 773 -31.15 17.57 -21.04
N ASN A 774 -30.64 18.54 -21.82
CA ASN A 774 -31.35 19.15 -22.93
C ASN A 774 -31.56 18.20 -24.14
N LEU A 775 -30.89 17.08 -24.19
CA LEU A 775 -31.20 16.02 -25.16
C LEU A 775 -32.50 15.28 -24.80
N PHE A 776 -32.90 15.32 -23.54
CA PHE A 776 -34.08 14.60 -23.02
C PHE A 776 -35.27 15.53 -22.79
N TYR A 777 -35.03 16.78 -22.40
CA TYR A 777 -36.08 17.76 -22.10
C TYR A 777 -35.85 19.06 -22.83
N SER A 778 -36.93 19.57 -23.45
CA SER A 778 -36.94 20.90 -24.07
C SER A 778 -37.03 21.99 -23.00
N ARG A 779 -36.85 23.26 -23.39
CA ARG A 779 -37.02 24.39 -22.50
C ARG A 779 -38.46 24.55 -22.00
N THR A 780 -39.43 23.93 -22.69
CA THR A 780 -40.87 23.92 -22.34
C THR A 780 -41.26 22.60 -21.64
N ASP A 781 -40.32 21.90 -21.08
CA ASP A 781 -40.49 20.65 -20.34
C ASP A 781 -41.05 19.45 -21.13
N GLU A 782 -40.94 19.50 -22.46
CA GLU A 782 -41.31 18.38 -23.32
C GLU A 782 -40.20 17.30 -23.27
N PHE A 783 -40.61 16.06 -23.06
CA PHE A 783 -39.72 14.89 -23.14
C PHE A 783 -39.47 14.57 -24.63
N LEU A 784 -38.21 14.66 -25.05
CA LEU A 784 -37.81 14.62 -26.45
C LEU A 784 -37.60 13.23 -27.08
N PRO A 785 -37.10 12.18 -26.36
CA PRO A 785 -36.79 10.88 -26.97
C PRO A 785 -38.02 10.22 -27.60
N VAL A 786 -37.89 9.69 -28.82
CA VAL A 786 -38.92 8.99 -29.56
C VAL A 786 -38.42 7.67 -30.14
N GLU A 787 -39.35 6.74 -30.33
CA GLU A 787 -39.09 5.47 -31.03
C GLU A 787 -38.75 5.74 -32.51
N GLY A 788 -37.95 4.87 -33.10
CA GLY A 788 -37.63 4.95 -34.53
C GLY A 788 -36.27 4.30 -34.84
N GLU A 789 -35.94 4.29 -36.13
CA GLU A 789 -34.64 3.82 -36.58
C GLU A 789 -33.58 4.92 -36.43
N PRO A 790 -32.44 4.64 -35.84
CA PRO A 790 -31.34 5.60 -35.71
C PRO A 790 -30.72 5.90 -37.06
N THR A 791 -30.25 7.14 -37.26
CA THR A 791 -29.48 7.49 -38.45
C THR A 791 -28.07 6.89 -38.38
N LYS A 792 -27.42 6.80 -39.53
CA LYS A 792 -26.05 6.30 -39.63
C LYS A 792 -25.08 7.14 -38.81
N GLU A 793 -25.23 8.45 -38.81
CA GLU A 793 -24.40 9.40 -38.06
C GLU A 793 -24.62 9.25 -36.56
N GLU A 794 -25.86 9.02 -36.11
CA GLU A 794 -26.19 8.75 -34.71
C GLU A 794 -25.54 7.44 -34.21
N LEU A 795 -25.64 6.37 -35.03
CA LEU A 795 -25.01 5.09 -34.74
C LEU A 795 -23.48 5.19 -34.65
N LYS A 796 -22.90 5.96 -35.58
CA LYS A 796 -21.45 6.21 -35.56
C LYS A 796 -21.02 6.90 -34.26
N ALA A 797 -21.72 7.96 -33.86
CA ALA A 797 -21.42 8.73 -32.66
C ALA A 797 -21.49 7.81 -31.39
N ILE A 798 -22.57 7.04 -31.25
CA ILE A 798 -22.75 6.20 -30.09
C ILE A 798 -21.76 5.00 -30.04
N HIS A 799 -21.45 4.39 -31.20
CA HIS A 799 -20.51 3.27 -31.25
C HIS A 799 -19.06 3.70 -31.04
N LYS A 800 -18.67 4.90 -31.43
CA LYS A 800 -17.40 5.50 -31.04
C LYS A 800 -17.32 5.61 -29.53
N LEU A 801 -18.37 6.06 -28.89
CA LEU A 801 -18.45 6.20 -27.44
C LEU A 801 -18.39 4.84 -26.74
N ILE A 802 -19.14 3.84 -27.23
CA ILE A 802 -19.13 2.47 -26.68
C ILE A 802 -17.70 1.93 -26.67
N LYS A 803 -17.02 2.01 -27.79
CA LYS A 803 -15.63 1.53 -27.93
C LYS A 803 -14.70 2.25 -26.96
N LYS A 804 -14.78 3.57 -26.92
CA LYS A 804 -13.88 4.40 -26.10
C LYS A 804 -14.09 4.16 -24.61
N VAL A 805 -15.33 4.24 -24.15
CA VAL A 805 -15.66 4.08 -22.73
C VAL A 805 -15.35 2.65 -22.24
N THR A 806 -15.69 1.64 -23.03
CA THR A 806 -15.39 0.24 -22.68
C THR A 806 -13.88 0.02 -22.50
N GLY A 807 -13.09 0.49 -23.47
CA GLY A 807 -11.63 0.39 -23.39
C GLY A 807 -11.03 1.19 -22.22
N ASP A 808 -11.55 2.38 -21.99
CA ASP A 808 -11.07 3.26 -20.92
C ASP A 808 -11.39 2.71 -19.52
N ILE A 809 -12.56 2.12 -19.32
CA ILE A 809 -12.90 1.49 -18.02
C ILE A 809 -11.97 0.31 -17.75
N GLU A 810 -11.74 -0.54 -18.75
CA GLU A 810 -10.84 -1.71 -18.61
C GLU A 810 -9.40 -1.30 -18.27
N THR A 811 -8.96 -0.12 -18.65
CA THR A 811 -7.61 0.40 -18.42
C THR A 811 -7.55 1.51 -17.35
N PHE A 812 -8.66 1.81 -16.68
CA PHE A 812 -8.77 2.90 -15.69
C PHE A 812 -8.44 4.29 -16.24
N SER A 813 -8.67 4.51 -17.54
CA SER A 813 -8.46 5.77 -18.23
C SER A 813 -9.71 6.66 -18.22
N TYR A 814 -10.29 6.87 -17.04
CA TYR A 814 -11.60 7.52 -16.89
C TYR A 814 -11.62 8.98 -17.36
N ASN A 815 -10.51 9.70 -17.23
CA ASN A 815 -10.42 11.08 -17.68
C ASN A 815 -10.71 11.23 -19.18
N THR A 816 -10.26 10.29 -19.99
CA THR A 816 -10.53 10.28 -21.44
C THR A 816 -11.96 9.87 -21.75
N SER A 817 -12.58 9.06 -20.89
CA SER A 817 -14.03 8.74 -21.00
C SER A 817 -14.89 9.98 -20.81
N ILE A 818 -14.60 10.84 -19.85
CA ILE A 818 -15.35 12.07 -19.60
C ILE A 818 -15.29 12.97 -20.85
N SER A 819 -14.10 13.14 -21.41
CA SER A 819 -13.93 13.89 -22.67
C SER A 819 -14.73 13.28 -23.83
N ALA A 820 -14.74 11.95 -23.93
CA ALA A 820 -15.48 11.23 -24.95
C ALA A 820 -17.01 11.44 -24.83
N PHE A 821 -17.53 11.45 -23.60
CA PHE A 821 -18.93 11.80 -23.34
C PHE A 821 -19.27 13.20 -23.82
N MET A 822 -18.41 14.18 -23.55
CA MET A 822 -18.59 15.55 -23.97
C MET A 822 -18.64 15.66 -25.50
N ILE A 823 -17.74 14.97 -26.19
CA ILE A 823 -17.69 14.94 -27.67
C ILE A 823 -18.96 14.30 -28.22
N CYS A 824 -19.38 13.16 -27.71
CA CYS A 824 -20.58 12.46 -28.18
C CYS A 824 -21.85 13.29 -27.98
N VAL A 825 -22.00 13.94 -26.83
CA VAL A 825 -23.15 14.81 -26.55
C VAL A 825 -23.18 15.99 -27.49
N ASN A 826 -22.03 16.57 -27.82
CA ASN A 826 -21.91 17.65 -28.81
C ASN A 826 -22.35 17.17 -30.21
N GLU A 827 -21.88 15.99 -30.64
CA GLU A 827 -22.28 15.39 -31.92
C GLU A 827 -23.79 15.12 -31.97
N LEU A 828 -24.35 14.49 -30.96
CA LEU A 828 -25.77 14.17 -30.88
C LEU A 828 -26.65 15.44 -30.82
N THR A 829 -26.17 16.48 -30.16
CA THR A 829 -26.85 17.77 -30.13
C THR A 829 -26.88 18.43 -31.50
N SER A 830 -25.76 18.39 -32.23
CA SER A 830 -25.67 18.90 -33.62
C SER A 830 -26.58 18.14 -34.58
N LEU A 831 -26.72 16.82 -34.37
CA LEU A 831 -27.59 15.95 -35.14
C LEU A 831 -29.07 16.08 -34.73
N LYS A 832 -29.36 16.83 -33.69
CA LYS A 832 -30.68 16.92 -33.06
C LYS A 832 -31.29 15.57 -32.75
N CYS A 833 -30.44 14.66 -32.19
CA CYS A 833 -30.81 13.28 -31.92
C CYS A 833 -31.96 13.19 -30.92
N ARG A 834 -33.01 12.49 -31.32
CA ARG A 834 -34.15 12.13 -30.45
C ARG A 834 -34.40 10.64 -30.42
N ASN A 835 -33.47 9.84 -30.95
CA ASN A 835 -33.64 8.40 -31.05
C ASN A 835 -33.51 7.75 -29.68
N LYS A 836 -34.57 7.07 -29.26
CA LYS A 836 -34.65 6.41 -27.92
C LYS A 836 -33.58 5.35 -27.72
N GLU A 837 -33.27 4.55 -28.73
CA GLU A 837 -32.26 3.50 -28.64
C GLU A 837 -30.87 4.07 -28.41
N VAL A 838 -30.47 5.08 -29.19
CA VAL A 838 -29.17 5.75 -29.06
C VAL A 838 -29.04 6.44 -27.71
N LEU A 839 -30.09 7.15 -27.29
CA LEU A 839 -30.09 7.86 -26.00
C LEU A 839 -30.11 6.87 -24.80
N SER A 840 -30.79 5.73 -24.93
CA SER A 840 -30.76 4.66 -23.91
C SER A 840 -29.36 4.09 -23.74
N ASN A 841 -28.66 3.84 -24.84
CA ASN A 841 -27.27 3.36 -24.81
C ASN A 841 -26.34 4.39 -24.17
N LEU A 842 -26.53 5.68 -24.50
CA LEU A 842 -25.79 6.77 -23.89
C LEU A 842 -25.93 6.77 -22.36
N ILE A 843 -27.15 6.59 -21.86
CA ILE A 843 -27.44 6.57 -20.43
C ILE A 843 -26.82 5.34 -19.73
N ILE A 844 -26.86 4.18 -20.37
CA ILE A 844 -26.22 2.99 -19.83
C ILE A 844 -24.71 3.20 -19.70
N LEU A 845 -24.08 3.79 -20.71
CA LEU A 845 -22.64 4.09 -20.69
C LEU A 845 -22.27 5.11 -19.60
N LEU A 846 -23.16 6.07 -19.37
CA LEU A 846 -22.96 7.11 -18.35
C LEU A 846 -23.21 6.62 -16.93
N ALA A 847 -24.03 5.58 -16.76
CA ALA A 847 -24.48 5.12 -15.43
C ALA A 847 -23.36 4.87 -14.43
N PRO A 848 -22.22 4.24 -14.80
CA PRO A 848 -21.13 4.06 -13.85
C PRO A 848 -20.54 5.37 -13.32
N PHE A 849 -20.53 6.41 -14.14
CA PHE A 849 -19.94 7.73 -13.83
C PHE A 849 -20.90 8.64 -13.07
N ALA A 850 -22.17 8.66 -13.48
CA ALA A 850 -23.22 9.52 -12.94
C ALA A 850 -24.49 8.71 -12.64
N PRO A 851 -24.47 7.87 -11.59
CA PRO A 851 -25.52 6.88 -11.36
C PRO A 851 -26.90 7.46 -11.06
N HIS A 852 -26.99 8.52 -10.27
CA HIS A 852 -28.29 9.15 -9.94
C HIS A 852 -28.92 9.77 -11.19
N TYR A 853 -28.14 10.49 -11.95
CA TYR A 853 -28.52 11.11 -13.21
C TYR A 853 -29.01 10.08 -14.21
N ALA A 854 -28.26 9.00 -14.36
CA ALA A 854 -28.59 7.93 -15.27
C ALA A 854 -29.87 7.19 -14.86
N GLU A 855 -30.07 6.93 -13.58
CA GLU A 855 -31.31 6.31 -13.08
C GLU A 855 -32.54 7.18 -13.41
N GLU A 856 -32.47 8.48 -13.20
CA GLU A 856 -33.57 9.40 -13.47
C GLU A 856 -33.98 9.40 -14.94
N LEU A 857 -33.00 9.49 -15.83
CA LEU A 857 -33.28 9.48 -17.27
C LEU A 857 -33.68 8.10 -17.79
N TRP A 858 -33.15 7.03 -17.19
CA TRP A 858 -33.54 5.65 -17.50
C TRP A 858 -35.01 5.40 -17.18
N GLU A 859 -35.47 5.87 -16.02
CA GLU A 859 -36.88 5.81 -15.64
C GLU A 859 -37.75 6.66 -16.57
N ALA A 860 -37.29 7.86 -16.93
CA ALA A 860 -38.01 8.74 -17.86
C ALA A 860 -38.17 8.12 -19.26
N LEU A 861 -37.23 7.25 -19.68
CA LEU A 861 -37.32 6.49 -20.92
C LEU A 861 -38.34 5.37 -20.89
N GLY A 862 -39.02 5.16 -19.75
CA GLY A 862 -40.09 4.16 -19.62
C GLY A 862 -39.65 2.83 -19.02
N ASN A 863 -38.42 2.71 -18.53
CA ASN A 863 -37.93 1.51 -17.90
C ASN A 863 -38.43 1.36 -16.48
N THR A 864 -38.77 0.16 -16.07
CA THR A 864 -39.33 -0.17 -14.73
C THR A 864 -38.26 -0.75 -13.79
N THR A 865 -37.12 -1.18 -14.33
CA THR A 865 -35.99 -1.70 -13.56
C THR A 865 -34.90 -0.66 -13.43
N SER A 866 -33.99 -0.86 -12.47
CA SER A 866 -32.82 -0.01 -12.30
C SER A 866 -31.89 -0.05 -13.52
N VAL A 867 -31.27 1.06 -13.84
CA VAL A 867 -30.22 1.12 -14.88
C VAL A 867 -29.05 0.19 -14.55
N CYS A 868 -28.85 -0.11 -13.27
CA CYS A 868 -27.79 -1.05 -12.81
C CYS A 868 -27.98 -2.46 -13.37
N ASP A 869 -29.22 -2.83 -13.72
CA ASP A 869 -29.58 -4.14 -14.23
C ASP A 869 -29.75 -4.18 -15.76
N ALA A 870 -29.45 -3.07 -16.43
CA ALA A 870 -29.41 -3.02 -17.88
C ALA A 870 -28.20 -3.83 -18.40
N GLN A 871 -28.18 -4.04 -19.71
CA GLN A 871 -27.06 -4.73 -20.35
C GLN A 871 -26.12 -3.69 -21.00
N TRP A 872 -24.84 -3.85 -20.77
CA TRP A 872 -23.82 -3.01 -21.41
C TRP A 872 -23.94 -3.08 -22.92
N PRO A 873 -23.96 -1.93 -23.64
CA PRO A 873 -24.17 -1.94 -25.08
C PRO A 873 -23.09 -2.70 -25.83
N ALA A 874 -23.51 -3.52 -26.79
CA ALA A 874 -22.60 -4.23 -27.66
C ALA A 874 -22.00 -3.28 -28.71
N PHE A 875 -20.67 -3.36 -28.90
CA PHE A 875 -19.96 -2.59 -29.91
C PHE A 875 -20.02 -3.30 -31.27
N ASN A 876 -20.27 -2.54 -32.33
CA ASN A 876 -20.24 -3.01 -33.70
C ASN A 876 -19.34 -2.11 -34.56
N GLU A 877 -18.22 -2.66 -35.02
CA GLU A 877 -17.20 -1.97 -35.84
C GLU A 877 -17.78 -1.45 -37.15
N ASP A 878 -18.81 -2.11 -37.69
CA ASP A 878 -19.40 -1.73 -39.00
C ASP A 878 -20.01 -0.33 -38.97
N TYR A 879 -20.49 0.14 -37.84
CA TYR A 879 -21.03 1.48 -37.67
C TYR A 879 -19.95 2.59 -37.66
N LEU A 880 -18.69 2.23 -37.52
CA LEU A 880 -17.57 3.17 -37.60
C LEU A 880 -17.02 3.35 -39.01
N LYS A 881 -17.41 2.48 -39.94
CA LYS A 881 -16.98 2.59 -41.34
C LYS A 881 -17.51 3.86 -41.98
N GLU A 882 -16.61 4.60 -42.57
CA GLU A 882 -16.97 5.77 -43.33
C GLU A 882 -17.23 5.36 -44.79
N ASP A 883 -18.35 5.83 -45.32
CA ASP A 883 -18.65 5.62 -46.74
C ASP A 883 -17.76 6.49 -47.61
N THR A 884 -17.30 7.60 -47.06
CA THR A 884 -16.45 8.54 -47.73
C THR A 884 -15.20 8.87 -46.92
N VAL A 885 -14.10 9.09 -47.58
CA VAL A 885 -12.80 9.50 -46.99
C VAL A 885 -12.41 10.82 -47.65
N LYS A 886 -11.96 11.76 -46.84
CA LYS A 886 -11.46 13.07 -47.31
C LYS A 886 -9.99 12.95 -47.67
N TYR A 887 -9.69 13.27 -48.93
CA TYR A 887 -8.32 13.37 -49.42
C TYR A 887 -7.87 14.83 -49.51
N THR A 888 -6.68 15.12 -49.03
CA THR A 888 -6.03 16.40 -49.24
C THR A 888 -5.37 16.41 -50.61
N ILE A 889 -5.75 17.38 -51.47
CA ILE A 889 -5.18 17.52 -52.79
C ILE A 889 -4.04 18.52 -52.72
N SER A 890 -2.84 18.05 -53.07
CA SER A 890 -1.61 18.82 -53.03
C SER A 890 -0.98 18.95 -54.44
N PHE A 891 -0.31 20.06 -54.66
CA PHE A 891 0.47 20.32 -55.86
C PHE A 891 1.92 20.61 -55.43
N ASN A 892 2.88 19.81 -55.95
CA ASN A 892 4.27 19.94 -55.59
C ASN A 892 4.52 19.96 -54.06
N GLY A 893 3.77 19.12 -53.34
CA GLY A 893 3.86 18.98 -51.90
C GLY A 893 3.12 20.01 -51.03
N LYS A 894 2.46 20.99 -51.66
CA LYS A 894 1.66 22.00 -50.94
C LYS A 894 0.17 21.68 -51.02
N ALA A 895 -0.49 21.52 -49.91
CA ALA A 895 -1.93 21.29 -49.80
C ALA A 895 -2.70 22.50 -50.34
N ARG A 896 -3.72 22.28 -51.18
CA ARG A 896 -4.51 23.31 -51.78
C ARG A 896 -6.02 23.24 -51.48
N PHE A 897 -6.60 22.05 -51.55
CA PHE A 897 -8.01 21.83 -51.24
C PHE A 897 -8.23 20.37 -50.82
N THR A 898 -9.46 20.01 -50.49
CA THR A 898 -9.82 18.64 -50.14
C THR A 898 -10.97 18.15 -51.04
N MET A 899 -10.98 16.83 -51.28
CA MET A 899 -12.04 16.13 -52.00
C MET A 899 -12.49 14.90 -51.25
N ASP A 900 -13.76 14.59 -51.30
CA ASP A 900 -14.33 13.38 -50.71
C ASP A 900 -14.42 12.27 -51.77
N PHE A 901 -13.97 11.08 -51.41
CA PHE A 901 -14.04 9.87 -52.25
C PHE A 901 -14.72 8.76 -51.48
N ALA A 902 -15.35 7.82 -52.20
CA ALA A 902 -15.80 6.58 -51.58
C ALA A 902 -14.64 5.87 -50.90
N ALA A 903 -14.84 5.28 -49.70
CA ALA A 903 -13.82 4.62 -48.92
C ALA A 903 -13.13 3.45 -49.68
N ASP A 904 -13.86 2.83 -50.61
CA ASP A 904 -13.43 1.73 -51.46
C ASP A 904 -12.94 2.15 -52.85
N ALA A 905 -12.86 3.48 -53.12
CA ALA A 905 -12.38 3.98 -54.40
C ALA A 905 -10.94 3.55 -54.62
N ASP A 906 -10.67 3.02 -55.83
CA ASP A 906 -9.32 2.65 -56.25
C ASP A 906 -8.48 3.88 -56.64
N ASN A 907 -7.19 3.71 -56.72
CA ASN A 907 -6.28 4.80 -57.07
C ASN A 907 -6.55 5.38 -58.45
N ASN A 908 -7.00 4.55 -59.41
CA ASN A 908 -7.31 5.00 -60.77
C ASN A 908 -8.54 5.89 -60.78
N THR A 909 -9.59 5.53 -60.03
CA THR A 909 -10.80 6.37 -59.89
C THR A 909 -10.48 7.67 -59.21
N ILE A 910 -9.69 7.65 -58.15
CA ILE A 910 -9.24 8.85 -57.42
C ILE A 910 -8.48 9.78 -58.33
N GLN A 911 -7.50 9.28 -59.03
CA GLN A 911 -6.67 10.05 -59.97
C GLN A 911 -7.49 10.67 -61.08
N THR A 912 -8.38 9.90 -61.73
CA THR A 912 -9.24 10.36 -62.80
C THR A 912 -10.18 11.48 -62.34
N THR A 913 -10.79 11.31 -61.18
CA THR A 913 -11.73 12.30 -60.60
C THR A 913 -11.00 13.59 -60.22
N VAL A 914 -9.83 13.50 -59.59
CA VAL A 914 -9.03 14.68 -59.23
C VAL A 914 -8.60 15.44 -60.46
N MET A 915 -8.11 14.74 -61.50
CA MET A 915 -7.67 15.36 -62.73
C MET A 915 -8.78 16.03 -63.50
N ALA A 916 -10.01 15.55 -63.34
CA ALA A 916 -11.19 16.15 -64.00
C ALA A 916 -11.81 17.30 -63.17
N ASP A 917 -11.37 17.52 -61.94
CA ASP A 917 -11.95 18.55 -61.06
C ASP A 917 -11.53 19.97 -61.50
N GLU A 918 -12.50 20.89 -61.48
CA GLU A 918 -12.26 22.27 -61.88
C GLU A 918 -11.23 22.99 -61.01
N GLN A 919 -11.24 22.74 -59.71
CA GLN A 919 -10.27 23.34 -58.80
C GLN A 919 -8.85 22.81 -59.08
N ALA A 920 -8.72 21.53 -59.37
CA ALA A 920 -7.44 20.91 -59.72
C ALA A 920 -6.91 21.48 -61.04
N GLN A 921 -7.74 21.67 -62.01
CA GLN A 921 -7.38 22.26 -63.31
C GLN A 921 -6.83 23.69 -63.18
N LYS A 922 -7.34 24.46 -62.25
CA LYS A 922 -6.83 25.81 -61.95
C LYS A 922 -5.36 25.79 -61.50
N TRP A 923 -4.98 24.77 -60.77
CA TRP A 923 -3.59 24.59 -60.28
C TRP A 923 -2.68 23.95 -61.33
N ILE A 924 -3.24 23.13 -62.21
CA ILE A 924 -2.49 22.44 -63.27
C ILE A 924 -2.11 23.45 -64.37
N GLU A 925 -2.94 24.43 -64.65
CA GLU A 925 -2.66 25.52 -65.65
C GLU A 925 -2.24 25.00 -67.03
N GLY A 926 -2.88 23.91 -67.50
CA GLY A 926 -2.59 23.32 -68.81
C GLY A 926 -1.29 22.54 -68.88
N LYS A 927 -0.55 22.37 -67.80
CA LYS A 927 0.68 21.57 -67.72
C LYS A 927 0.33 20.08 -67.67
N THR A 928 1.22 19.24 -68.16
CA THR A 928 1.09 17.79 -68.00
C THR A 928 1.78 17.36 -66.73
N PRO A 929 1.05 16.73 -65.74
CA PRO A 929 1.69 16.26 -64.51
C PRO A 929 2.78 15.24 -64.79
N LYS A 930 3.93 15.37 -64.12
CA LYS A 930 5.03 14.43 -64.20
C LYS A 930 4.72 13.15 -63.44
N LYS A 931 4.00 13.27 -62.31
CA LYS A 931 3.65 12.16 -61.45
C LYS A 931 2.44 12.54 -60.57
N VAL A 932 1.57 11.56 -60.33
CA VAL A 932 0.51 11.67 -59.34
C VAL A 932 0.77 10.63 -58.26
N ILE A 933 1.00 11.07 -57.02
CA ILE A 933 1.28 10.20 -55.88
C ILE A 933 0.03 10.16 -55.01
N ILE A 934 -0.55 8.96 -54.83
CA ILE A 934 -1.72 8.74 -54.00
C ILE A 934 -1.30 7.97 -52.74
N VAL A 935 -1.44 8.61 -51.57
CA VAL A 935 -1.32 7.92 -50.30
C VAL A 935 -2.74 7.54 -49.88
N PRO A 936 -3.05 6.25 -49.80
CA PRO A 936 -4.40 5.77 -49.48
C PRO A 936 -5.00 6.46 -48.26
N LYS A 937 -6.25 6.92 -48.34
CA LYS A 937 -7.01 7.58 -47.30
C LYS A 937 -6.40 8.85 -46.70
N LYS A 938 -5.45 9.48 -47.41
CA LYS A 938 -4.76 10.68 -46.91
C LYS A 938 -4.61 11.80 -47.93
N ILE A 939 -3.82 11.57 -48.92
CA ILE A 939 -3.34 12.66 -49.82
C ILE A 939 -3.26 12.20 -51.25
N VAL A 940 -3.54 13.14 -52.18
CA VAL A 940 -3.19 13.05 -53.58
C VAL A 940 -2.23 14.20 -53.88
N ASN A 941 -0.99 13.89 -54.23
CA ASN A 941 0.02 14.90 -54.58
C ASN A 941 0.31 14.86 -56.08
N ILE A 942 0.04 15.95 -56.73
CA ILE A 942 0.27 16.14 -58.17
C ILE A 942 1.59 16.88 -58.33
N VAL A 943 2.56 16.23 -58.99
CA VAL A 943 3.87 16.82 -59.26
C VAL A 943 3.82 17.39 -60.68
N LEU A 944 3.97 18.69 -60.83
CA LEU A 944 3.93 19.41 -62.08
C LEU A 944 5.31 19.64 -62.66
#